data_d2e3ed50e353e2fe1ad5e84398903a51
#
_entry.id   d2e3ed50e353e2fe1ad5e84398903a51
#
_cell.length_a   1.000
_cell.length_b   1.000
_cell.length_c   1.000
_cell.angle_alpha   90.00
_cell.angle_beta   90.00
_cell.angle_gamma   90.00
#
_symmetry.space_group_name_H-M   'P 1'
#
loop_
_entity.id
_entity.type
_entity.pdbx_description
1 polymer ?
#
loop_
_entity_poly.entity_id
_entity_poly.type
_entity_poly.pdbx_seq_one_letter_code
_entity_poly.pdbx_strand_id
1 'polypeptide(L)'
;MEKCSKKSKQLCLSLFKPSVMMLTTGFLCMASFQGLAAVEPSHNYGPNVESVMQNGKTITVKVSDSMGELIGANVLVKGTTIGNVTDMNGSVTLQDVPANVVLEISYIGYTTKEVPVGSQSVINVTLSEDSQALEEVVVVGYGTMEKKQVTSSVTSLSAGDMMKGVGGADITSSLQGKISGLILQNNGSANGTTTIQLRGLTSINSGKAPLIVVDGFPGGDIRALNQDDIKSIDVLKDASAGAIYGTRAASGVILITTKSGSNTNGKVKLNYSTELSKKQNYGRPDMMTADEYRNRTDVNITDYGQNADWWDALLQKDNFSQKHHLSLELGTENAQVYTSFFYETNEGITIKDNRKDYGGRLNANFKLFDGWLEIRPIVDYRQTARTSDGSDEDKKANFKQALYNNPTRSPFDPESPTGYNVWTGETLDYNIVADRMLTDYEGLDKWFKPEVTMKLNIKPIEGLSYSQTLGYENRQWELHQFRSRYHRDEVTNNRGGWAKLEFSKTEHLTSEGYFTYLKEFKGGHSLNAVAGYSYFEKNGENFNAENYDFGVEGLKYWDLGAGSYLTDGKAAMGSGKNITERLFALYARANYSYNDKYMVSATIRHEGSSKFAAENRWGNFWALSGGWRVSAEEFMKEFDWVSDLKVRFGYGVTGNNDFDASYMANTLSRDQYWMLPSGSWAYVYGPSSNVNPYLGWEEKKEWNIGVDYSFFGNRMYGKFDYYRRKIDGMIYEVNVPQPPYPNGKQWQNIGEMESKGWEFEVGGDIIQNKDFTWTSSLNMSHNSGKILTMYGNNSRMDGNAMDEPGWPGDAARIEEGAEIGAFHMWKFAGFDDKGDFLLYNKDGEVIPASQKSVDDKQYIGNYLPKVMMGWNNTFTYKNFDLGINMRSWIGFDVLNTYPMYLGIQGQSGAGQWNLWKPALDDPKFKDIRGVKQLCDYFLEDGSFLKIDAITLGYTLALNKYTKWAERLRVYGTVGNVATITGYSGHNPEVDITGWTGGTDKVWNCDPIVRTYTLGIQVTF
;
A
#
# COMPACT_ATOMS: atom_id res chain seq x y z
N MET A 1 -19.76 46.73 28.94
CA MET A 1 -18.53 46.12 28.37
C MET A 1 -18.71 44.71 27.80
N GLU A 2 -19.91 44.15 27.74
CA GLU A 2 -20.16 42.77 27.26
C GLU A 2 -20.67 42.64 25.81
N LYS A 3 -20.86 43.74 25.11
CA LYS A 3 -21.38 43.75 23.71
C LYS A 3 -20.30 43.82 22.63
N CYS A 4 -19.01 43.95 22.99
CA CYS A 4 -17.91 44.03 22.00
C CYS A 4 -17.23 42.68 21.70
N SER A 5 -17.44 41.67 22.56
CA SER A 5 -16.77 40.36 22.46
C SER A 5 -17.40 39.38 21.45
N LYS A 6 -18.69 39.55 21.11
CA LYS A 6 -19.38 38.63 20.18
C LYS A 6 -19.16 38.92 18.69
N LYS A 7 -18.85 40.19 18.34
CA LYS A 7 -18.59 40.54 16.93
C LYS A 7 -17.17 40.15 16.45
N SER A 8 -16.20 40.17 17.36
CA SER A 8 -14.83 39.76 16.99
C SER A 8 -14.68 38.23 16.84
N LYS A 9 -15.47 37.42 17.56
CA LYS A 9 -15.48 35.95 17.37
C LYS A 9 -16.19 35.51 16.09
N GLN A 10 -17.20 36.26 15.64
CA GLN A 10 -17.86 35.97 14.36
C GLN A 10 -17.03 36.40 13.15
N LEU A 11 -16.17 37.42 13.28
CA LEU A 11 -15.25 37.79 12.20
C LEU A 11 -14.09 36.83 12.03
N CYS A 12 -13.58 36.23 13.11
CA CYS A 12 -12.56 35.17 13.02
C CYS A 12 -13.10 33.84 12.47
N LEU A 13 -14.37 33.49 12.74
CA LEU A 13 -14.97 32.25 12.25
C LEU A 13 -15.43 32.32 10.78
N SER A 14 -15.62 33.52 10.22
CA SER A 14 -15.99 33.68 8.80
C SER A 14 -14.78 33.66 7.84
N LEU A 15 -13.56 33.79 8.36
CA LEU A 15 -12.32 33.74 7.57
C LEU A 15 -11.79 32.31 7.35
N PHE A 16 -12.42 31.33 7.97
CA PHE A 16 -12.04 29.90 7.82
C PHE A 16 -13.04 29.05 7.04
N LYS A 17 -13.80 29.64 6.11
CA LYS A 17 -14.53 28.81 5.13
C LYS A 17 -13.57 28.34 4.06
N PRO A 18 -13.57 27.04 3.68
CA PRO A 18 -12.61 26.47 2.71
C PRO A 18 -12.57 27.20 1.37
N SER A 19 -13.71 27.76 0.93
CA SER A 19 -13.83 28.50 -0.33
C SER A 19 -13.09 29.85 -0.35
N VAL A 20 -12.84 30.48 0.81
CA VAL A 20 -12.12 31.76 0.89
C VAL A 20 -10.61 31.50 0.96
N MET A 21 -10.19 30.38 1.54
CA MET A 21 -8.77 30.01 1.65
C MET A 21 -8.18 29.60 0.29
N MET A 22 -8.98 29.00 -0.61
CA MET A 22 -8.53 28.68 -1.98
C MET A 22 -8.30 29.94 -2.82
N LEU A 23 -9.09 31.00 -2.63
CA LEU A 23 -8.92 32.26 -3.36
C LEU A 23 -7.73 33.09 -2.82
N THR A 24 -7.48 33.07 -1.52
CA THR A 24 -6.36 33.82 -0.93
C THR A 24 -5.01 33.18 -1.18
N THR A 25 -4.90 31.83 -1.19
CA THR A 25 -3.66 31.14 -1.54
C THR A 25 -3.34 31.26 -3.04
N GLY A 26 -4.34 31.18 -3.91
CA GLY A 26 -4.17 31.42 -5.33
C GLY A 26 -3.76 32.86 -5.66
N PHE A 27 -4.29 33.84 -4.91
CA PHE A 27 -3.96 35.27 -5.13
C PHE A 27 -2.57 35.62 -4.57
N LEU A 28 -2.13 35.01 -3.47
CA LEU A 28 -0.76 35.20 -2.98
C LEU A 28 0.29 34.57 -3.92
N CYS A 29 0.00 33.43 -4.53
CA CYS A 29 0.88 32.86 -5.55
C CYS A 29 0.92 33.69 -6.84
N MET A 30 -0.20 34.29 -7.28
CA MET A 30 -0.21 35.15 -8.47
C MET A 30 0.39 36.54 -8.22
N ALA A 31 0.25 37.09 -7.01
CA ALA A 31 0.87 38.38 -6.67
C ALA A 31 2.39 38.29 -6.55
N SER A 32 2.94 37.13 -6.19
CA SER A 32 4.40 36.90 -6.16
C SER A 32 5.00 36.80 -7.57
N PHE A 33 4.22 36.40 -8.57
CA PHE A 33 4.71 36.30 -9.95
C PHE A 33 4.81 37.62 -10.69
N GLN A 34 4.06 38.65 -10.29
CA GLN A 34 4.15 39.99 -10.93
C GLN A 34 5.29 40.88 -10.38
N GLY A 35 5.92 40.48 -9.26
CA GLY A 35 7.02 41.22 -8.64
C GLY A 35 8.43 40.87 -9.16
N LEU A 36 8.58 39.85 -9.99
CA LEU A 36 9.89 39.37 -10.45
C LEU A 36 10.27 39.86 -11.87
N ALA A 37 9.47 40.68 -12.51
CA ALA A 37 9.69 41.09 -13.90
C ALA A 37 10.19 42.54 -14.07
N ALA A 38 10.79 43.19 -13.10
CA ALA A 38 11.41 44.50 -13.30
C ALA A 38 12.50 44.78 -12.25
N VAL A 39 13.71 44.29 -12.46
CA VAL A 39 14.91 44.93 -11.93
C VAL A 39 15.95 44.97 -13.05
N GLU A 40 16.02 46.11 -13.71
CA GLU A 40 17.18 46.46 -14.51
C GLU A 40 18.38 46.78 -13.59
N PRO A 41 19.60 46.36 -13.91
CA PRO A 41 20.76 46.66 -13.09
C PRO A 41 21.20 48.10 -13.29
N SER A 42 21.05 48.96 -12.27
CA SER A 42 21.67 50.28 -12.25
C SER A 42 23.16 50.15 -12.05
N HIS A 43 23.93 50.65 -13.01
CA HIS A 43 25.36 50.81 -12.90
C HIS A 43 25.69 51.87 -11.85
N ASN A 44 26.49 51.50 -10.86
CA ASN A 44 27.22 52.48 -10.06
C ASN A 44 28.73 52.22 -10.15
N TYR A 45 29.41 53.20 -10.67
CA TYR A 45 30.89 53.26 -10.76
C TYR A 45 31.51 53.49 -9.39
N GLY A 46 32.44 52.66 -9.00
CA GLY A 46 33.42 52.88 -7.92
C GLY A 46 34.80 52.31 -8.30
N PRO A 47 35.92 52.75 -7.73
CA PRO A 47 37.04 53.28 -8.50
C PRO A 47 38.03 52.20 -9.01
N ASN A 48 38.73 52.61 -10.08
CA ASN A 48 39.80 51.92 -10.79
C ASN A 48 40.77 51.17 -9.88
N VAL A 49 40.88 49.87 -10.12
CA VAL A 49 42.12 49.11 -9.89
C VAL A 49 42.67 48.76 -11.27
N GLU A 50 43.82 49.28 -11.61
CA GLU A 50 44.59 48.94 -12.83
C GLU A 50 44.79 47.41 -12.87
N SER A 51 44.01 46.74 -13.73
CA SER A 51 44.23 45.34 -14.08
C SER A 51 45.35 45.31 -15.14
N VAL A 52 46.43 44.69 -14.81
CA VAL A 52 47.44 44.23 -15.76
C VAL A 52 46.76 43.32 -16.77
N MET A 53 46.69 43.78 -18.02
CA MET A 53 46.19 42.92 -19.13
C MET A 53 47.18 41.75 -19.30
N GLN A 54 46.86 40.59 -18.76
CA GLN A 54 47.36 39.32 -19.23
C GLN A 54 46.51 38.91 -20.42
N ASN A 55 47.10 38.73 -21.60
CA ASN A 55 46.43 38.21 -22.78
C ASN A 55 45.81 36.84 -22.46
N GLY A 56 44.50 36.77 -22.25
CA GLY A 56 43.71 35.55 -22.07
C GLY A 56 43.74 34.71 -23.35
N LYS A 57 43.88 33.41 -23.22
CA LYS A 57 43.89 32.47 -24.34
C LYS A 57 42.46 31.89 -24.54
N THR A 58 42.06 31.75 -25.80
CA THR A 58 40.87 30.98 -26.14
C THR A 58 41.22 29.49 -26.22
N ILE A 59 40.49 28.66 -25.47
CA ILE A 59 40.69 27.21 -25.45
C ILE A 59 39.37 26.49 -25.80
N THR A 60 39.47 25.39 -26.49
CA THR A 60 38.34 24.49 -26.77
C THR A 60 38.57 23.20 -25.99
N VAL A 61 37.61 22.83 -25.18
CA VAL A 61 37.63 21.60 -24.39
C VAL A 61 36.62 20.64 -24.97
N LYS A 62 37.04 19.43 -25.28
CA LYS A 62 36.17 18.33 -25.70
C LYS A 62 36.11 17.30 -24.60
N VAL A 63 34.89 17.02 -24.13
CA VAL A 63 34.62 16.07 -23.05
C VAL A 63 33.91 14.85 -23.61
N SER A 64 34.47 13.69 -23.33
CA SER A 64 33.91 12.40 -23.76
C SER A 64 34.02 11.37 -22.63
N ASP A 65 33.33 10.27 -22.76
CA ASP A 65 33.50 9.06 -21.96
C ASP A 65 33.93 7.88 -22.85
N SER A 66 33.81 6.66 -22.32
CA SER A 66 34.03 5.41 -23.07
C SER A 66 32.98 5.13 -24.15
N MET A 67 31.84 5.80 -24.10
CA MET A 67 30.68 5.57 -24.98
C MET A 67 30.49 6.68 -26.02
N GLY A 68 31.09 7.86 -25.83
CA GLY A 68 30.99 8.96 -26.79
C GLY A 68 31.18 10.34 -26.15
N GLU A 69 30.65 11.37 -26.79
CA GLU A 69 30.78 12.77 -26.42
C GLU A 69 29.75 13.12 -25.32
N LEU A 70 30.22 13.76 -24.23
CA LEU A 70 29.41 14.18 -23.10
C LEU A 70 28.82 15.57 -23.32
N ILE A 71 27.52 15.64 -23.52
CA ILE A 71 26.75 16.87 -23.71
C ILE A 71 26.34 17.43 -22.34
N GLY A 72 26.58 18.73 -22.09
CA GLY A 72 26.21 19.39 -20.85
C GLY A 72 27.22 19.20 -19.70
N ALA A 73 28.40 18.64 -19.96
CA ALA A 73 29.46 18.58 -18.97
C ALA A 73 29.93 20.00 -18.62
N ASN A 74 30.05 20.31 -17.34
CA ASN A 74 30.47 21.60 -16.85
C ASN A 74 31.99 21.69 -16.90
N VAL A 75 32.53 22.73 -17.52
CA VAL A 75 33.94 23.01 -17.62
C VAL A 75 34.18 24.38 -17.00
N LEU A 76 34.86 24.42 -15.87
CA LEU A 76 35.15 25.62 -15.08
C LEU A 76 36.65 25.82 -14.91
N VAL A 77 37.10 27.05 -15.05
CA VAL A 77 38.49 27.42 -14.65
C VAL A 77 38.54 27.54 -13.13
N LYS A 78 39.25 26.62 -12.49
CA LYS A 78 39.28 26.48 -11.02
C LYS A 78 39.62 27.78 -10.32
N GLY A 79 38.77 28.20 -9.39
CA GLY A 79 38.89 29.43 -8.63
C GLY A 79 38.48 30.71 -9.35
N THR A 80 37.76 30.60 -10.47
CA THR A 80 37.24 31.74 -11.25
C THR A 80 35.76 31.51 -11.61
N THR A 81 35.15 32.51 -12.23
CA THR A 81 33.80 32.40 -12.81
C THR A 81 33.82 32.08 -14.32
N ILE A 82 35.01 31.82 -14.89
CA ILE A 82 35.16 31.50 -16.31
C ILE A 82 34.84 30.01 -16.50
N GLY A 83 33.69 29.74 -17.06
CA GLY A 83 33.24 28.37 -17.32
C GLY A 83 32.01 28.34 -18.22
N ASN A 84 31.72 27.18 -18.79
CA ASN A 84 30.50 26.93 -19.57
C ASN A 84 30.31 25.42 -19.69
N VAL A 85 29.15 25.01 -20.23
CA VAL A 85 28.83 23.60 -20.46
C VAL A 85 29.10 23.17 -21.89
N THR A 86 29.45 21.90 -22.09
CA THR A 86 29.69 21.33 -23.41
C THR A 86 28.43 21.29 -24.27
N ASP A 87 28.61 21.55 -25.57
CA ASP A 87 27.60 21.53 -26.60
C ASP A 87 27.22 20.09 -27.03
N MET A 88 26.40 19.97 -28.10
CA MET A 88 25.96 18.69 -28.65
C MET A 88 27.07 17.80 -29.24
N ASN A 89 28.28 18.34 -29.41
CA ASN A 89 29.47 17.60 -29.84
C ASN A 89 30.43 17.36 -28.66
N GLY A 90 29.98 17.47 -27.41
CA GLY A 90 30.80 17.38 -26.24
C GLY A 90 31.84 18.48 -26.12
N SER A 91 31.72 19.61 -26.83
CA SER A 91 32.73 20.64 -26.99
C SER A 91 32.30 21.96 -26.34
N VAL A 92 33.23 22.64 -25.69
CA VAL A 92 33.03 23.98 -25.12
C VAL A 92 34.22 24.86 -25.42
N THR A 93 33.98 26.11 -25.81
CA THR A 93 35.05 27.11 -26.03
C THR A 93 34.99 28.14 -24.92
N LEU A 94 36.09 28.27 -24.15
CA LEU A 94 36.28 29.28 -23.12
C LEU A 94 37.22 30.36 -23.65
N GLN A 95 36.84 31.64 -23.47
CA GLN A 95 37.61 32.80 -23.84
C GLN A 95 38.26 33.39 -22.59
N ASP A 96 39.31 34.14 -22.77
CA ASP A 96 40.07 34.88 -21.76
C ASP A 96 40.60 33.99 -20.60
N VAL A 97 40.99 32.75 -20.93
CA VAL A 97 41.51 31.78 -19.97
C VAL A 97 42.95 32.17 -19.63
N PRO A 98 43.29 32.43 -18.35
CA PRO A 98 44.69 32.78 -17.93
C PRO A 98 45.65 31.65 -18.24
N ALA A 99 46.93 31.99 -18.38
CA ALA A 99 47.98 30.99 -18.56
C ALA A 99 48.18 30.17 -17.26
N ASN A 100 48.48 28.87 -17.40
CA ASN A 100 48.80 27.96 -16.29
C ASN A 100 47.68 27.73 -15.26
N VAL A 101 46.41 27.78 -15.71
CA VAL A 101 45.25 27.43 -14.86
C VAL A 101 44.90 25.93 -14.98
N VAL A 102 44.15 25.47 -14.03
CA VAL A 102 43.57 24.14 -14.02
C VAL A 102 42.07 24.25 -14.35
N LEU A 103 41.60 23.43 -15.28
CA LEU A 103 40.17 23.26 -15.54
C LEU A 103 39.64 22.19 -14.61
N GLU A 104 38.49 22.44 -14.02
CA GLU A 104 37.67 21.48 -13.32
C GLU A 104 36.52 21.09 -14.22
N ILE A 105 36.50 19.82 -14.63
CA ILE A 105 35.48 19.26 -15.52
C ILE A 105 34.64 18.29 -14.72
N SER A 106 33.34 18.59 -14.63
CA SER A 106 32.35 17.77 -13.90
C SER A 106 31.14 17.49 -14.74
N TYR A 107 30.59 16.27 -14.55
CA TYR A 107 29.35 15.87 -15.16
C TYR A 107 28.63 14.91 -14.19
N ILE A 108 27.30 14.97 -14.17
CA ILE A 108 26.49 14.14 -13.27
C ILE A 108 26.72 12.66 -13.59
N GLY A 109 27.14 11.88 -12.60
CA GLY A 109 27.46 10.46 -12.76
C GLY A 109 28.91 10.19 -13.19
N TYR A 110 29.78 11.20 -13.21
CA TYR A 110 31.21 11.07 -13.58
C TYR A 110 32.14 11.67 -12.53
N THR A 111 33.30 11.06 -12.36
CA THR A 111 34.36 11.59 -11.49
C THR A 111 34.84 12.92 -12.02
N THR A 112 34.78 13.97 -11.19
CA THR A 112 35.31 15.31 -11.51
C THR A 112 36.79 15.21 -11.81
N LYS A 113 37.22 15.75 -12.97
CA LYS A 113 38.60 15.68 -13.42
C LYS A 113 39.22 17.07 -13.49
N GLU A 114 40.40 17.23 -12.88
CA GLU A 114 41.19 18.42 -12.98
C GLU A 114 42.25 18.28 -14.08
N VAL A 115 42.29 19.23 -15.01
CA VAL A 115 43.19 19.19 -16.17
C VAL A 115 43.94 20.52 -16.30
N PRO A 116 45.26 20.52 -16.21
CA PRO A 116 46.05 21.76 -16.44
C PRO A 116 46.02 22.18 -17.92
N VAL A 117 45.75 23.44 -18.19
CA VAL A 117 45.61 23.98 -19.56
C VAL A 117 46.90 23.99 -20.34
N GLY A 118 48.00 24.32 -19.71
CA GLY A 118 49.31 24.37 -20.34
C GLY A 118 49.37 25.23 -21.61
N SER A 119 50.11 24.77 -22.62
CA SER A 119 50.21 25.45 -23.93
C SER A 119 49.14 25.09 -24.95
N GLN A 120 48.26 24.13 -24.66
CA GLN A 120 47.31 23.59 -25.60
C GLN A 120 46.13 24.56 -25.87
N SER A 121 45.65 24.60 -27.10
CA SER A 121 44.44 25.33 -27.50
C SER A 121 43.20 24.42 -27.64
N VAL A 122 43.40 23.10 -27.76
CA VAL A 122 42.35 22.09 -27.74
C VAL A 122 42.71 21.05 -26.69
N ILE A 123 41.82 20.80 -25.77
CA ILE A 123 42.03 19.85 -24.66
C ILE A 123 40.95 18.76 -24.76
N ASN A 124 41.38 17.53 -24.96
CA ASN A 124 40.47 16.39 -24.95
C ASN A 124 40.48 15.76 -23.56
N VAL A 125 39.31 15.61 -22.97
CA VAL A 125 39.14 15.07 -21.62
C VAL A 125 38.19 13.90 -21.69
N THR A 126 38.67 12.74 -21.27
CA THR A 126 37.78 11.58 -21.06
C THR A 126 37.46 11.52 -19.57
N LEU A 127 36.19 11.64 -19.23
CA LEU A 127 35.69 11.40 -17.90
C LEU A 127 35.45 9.91 -17.71
N SER A 128 35.77 9.41 -16.54
CA SER A 128 35.39 8.06 -16.11
C SER A 128 34.08 8.16 -15.40
N GLU A 129 33.14 7.24 -15.69
CA GLU A 129 31.94 7.12 -14.88
C GLU A 129 32.33 7.01 -13.43
N ASP A 130 31.68 7.79 -12.58
CA ASP A 130 31.87 7.68 -11.16
C ASP A 130 31.24 6.38 -10.71
N SER A 131 32.06 5.35 -10.59
CA SER A 131 31.67 4.07 -10.00
C SER A 131 31.43 4.18 -8.47
N GLN A 132 31.75 5.30 -7.86
CA GLN A 132 31.13 5.72 -6.62
C GLN A 132 29.72 6.19 -6.98
N ALA A 133 28.76 5.25 -6.94
CA ALA A 133 27.36 5.57 -7.00
C ALA A 133 27.12 6.86 -6.20
N LEU A 134 26.41 7.82 -6.79
CA LEU A 134 25.80 8.94 -6.09
C LEU A 134 25.46 8.45 -4.71
N GLU A 135 26.05 9.00 -3.65
CA GLU A 135 25.87 8.52 -2.27
C GLU A 135 24.37 8.35 -2.06
N GLU A 136 23.92 7.09 -2.09
CA GLU A 136 22.49 6.79 -2.08
C GLU A 136 21.98 7.22 -0.72
N VAL A 137 21.20 8.29 -0.72
CA VAL A 137 20.63 8.90 0.47
C VAL A 137 19.29 8.24 0.74
N VAL A 138 19.16 7.67 1.92
CA VAL A 138 17.94 6.98 2.39
C VAL A 138 17.20 7.88 3.37
N VAL A 139 15.88 7.96 3.24
CA VAL A 139 15.05 8.63 4.24
C VAL A 139 14.89 7.71 5.45
N VAL A 140 15.28 8.19 6.63
CA VAL A 140 15.29 7.41 7.88
C VAL A 140 14.51 8.15 8.99
N GLY A 141 13.25 8.43 8.75
CA GLY A 141 12.43 9.21 9.66
C GLY A 141 12.66 10.73 9.49
N TYR A 142 12.83 11.46 10.56
CA TYR A 142 12.98 12.92 10.54
C TYR A 142 14.36 13.36 10.01
N GLY A 143 14.71 12.92 8.81
CA GLY A 143 15.95 13.27 8.13
C GLY A 143 16.39 12.23 7.10
N THR A 144 17.48 12.53 6.43
CA THR A 144 18.13 11.67 5.45
C THR A 144 19.49 11.24 5.96
N MET A 145 19.93 10.04 5.59
CA MET A 145 21.26 9.50 5.89
C MET A 145 21.84 8.85 4.64
N GLU A 146 23.15 8.88 4.53
CA GLU A 146 23.84 8.09 3.51
C GLU A 146 23.64 6.60 3.81
N LYS A 147 23.33 5.81 2.79
CA LYS A 147 23.07 4.37 2.91
C LYS A 147 24.20 3.63 3.64
N LYS A 148 25.45 4.07 3.43
CA LYS A 148 26.62 3.49 4.11
C LYS A 148 26.58 3.65 5.64
N GLN A 149 25.93 4.70 6.16
CA GLN A 149 25.83 5.02 7.60
C GLN A 149 24.59 4.43 8.26
N VAL A 150 23.64 3.89 7.50
CA VAL A 150 22.42 3.29 8.04
C VAL A 150 22.74 1.99 8.75
N THR A 151 22.31 1.87 10.03
CA THR A 151 22.55 0.70 10.90
C THR A 151 21.33 -0.22 11.00
N SER A 152 20.19 0.16 10.41
CA SER A 152 18.92 -0.57 10.44
C SER A 152 18.62 -1.25 9.10
N SER A 153 17.64 -2.18 9.09
CA SER A 153 17.20 -2.85 7.87
C SER A 153 16.25 -1.95 7.07
N VAL A 154 16.75 -1.39 5.97
CA VAL A 154 15.99 -0.53 5.05
C VAL A 154 16.09 -1.06 3.63
N THR A 155 14.97 -1.04 2.89
CA THR A 155 14.93 -1.31 1.45
C THR A 155 14.39 -0.08 0.74
N SER A 156 15.13 0.43 -0.23
CA SER A 156 14.75 1.60 -1.04
C SER A 156 14.41 1.17 -2.45
N LEU A 157 13.33 1.72 -3.00
CA LEU A 157 12.93 1.60 -4.39
C LEU A 157 12.80 2.98 -5.00
N SER A 158 13.40 3.18 -6.16
CA SER A 158 13.18 4.37 -6.97
C SER A 158 11.91 4.26 -7.81
N ALA A 159 11.44 5.39 -8.35
CA ALA A 159 10.32 5.39 -9.30
C ALA A 159 10.57 4.50 -10.54
N GLY A 160 11.85 4.30 -10.92
CA GLY A 160 12.25 3.45 -12.04
C GLY A 160 12.08 1.95 -11.77
N ASP A 161 12.17 1.55 -10.50
CA ASP A 161 12.06 0.15 -10.10
C ASP A 161 10.61 -0.35 -10.02
N MET A 162 9.66 0.57 -9.96
CA MET A 162 8.24 0.23 -9.88
C MET A 162 7.70 -0.26 -11.21
N MET A 163 6.85 -1.31 -11.18
CA MET A 163 6.20 -1.82 -12.40
C MET A 163 5.23 -0.78 -12.96
N LYS A 164 5.21 -0.62 -14.28
CA LYS A 164 4.30 0.28 -14.98
C LYS A 164 3.27 -0.49 -15.81
N GLY A 165 2.05 0.05 -15.88
CA GLY A 165 0.99 -0.53 -16.70
C GLY A 165 0.44 -1.87 -16.21
N VAL A 166 0.70 -2.26 -14.95
CA VAL A 166 0.24 -3.56 -14.42
C VAL A 166 -1.23 -3.58 -14.05
N GLY A 167 -1.88 -2.43 -14.04
CA GLY A 167 -3.25 -2.26 -13.56
C GLY A 167 -3.31 -2.37 -12.02
N GLY A 168 -4.41 -1.98 -11.45
CA GLY A 168 -4.65 -2.04 -10.01
C GLY A 168 -5.40 -0.82 -9.51
N ALA A 169 -5.98 -0.95 -8.32
CA ALA A 169 -6.73 0.13 -7.69
C ALA A 169 -5.83 1.19 -7.05
N ASP A 170 -4.56 0.86 -6.83
CA ASP A 170 -3.56 1.70 -6.18
C ASP A 170 -2.12 1.34 -6.60
N ILE A 171 -1.16 2.10 -6.09
CA ILE A 171 0.25 1.94 -6.43
C ILE A 171 0.89 0.66 -5.88
N THR A 172 0.26 -0.05 -4.96
CA THR A 172 0.84 -1.24 -4.32
C THR A 172 1.07 -2.36 -5.31
N SER A 173 0.22 -2.47 -6.34
CA SER A 173 0.41 -3.44 -7.42
C SER A 173 1.78 -3.30 -8.11
N SER A 174 2.32 -2.09 -8.17
CA SER A 174 3.64 -1.81 -8.77
C SER A 174 4.82 -2.25 -7.91
N LEU A 175 4.57 -2.55 -6.62
CA LEU A 175 5.59 -2.97 -5.63
C LEU A 175 5.65 -4.49 -5.46
N GLN A 176 4.75 -5.24 -6.09
CA GLN A 176 4.61 -6.67 -5.92
C GLN A 176 5.90 -7.41 -6.27
N GLY A 177 6.42 -8.27 -5.38
CA GLY A 177 7.65 -9.01 -5.59
C GLY A 177 8.94 -8.18 -5.64
N LYS A 178 8.89 -6.87 -5.28
CA LYS A 178 10.06 -6.00 -5.31
C LYS A 178 10.80 -5.91 -3.97
N ILE A 179 10.12 -6.19 -2.87
CA ILE A 179 10.64 -6.01 -1.50
C ILE A 179 10.52 -7.33 -0.76
N SER A 180 11.64 -7.83 -0.22
CA SER A 180 11.64 -9.05 0.61
C SER A 180 10.79 -8.85 1.87
N GLY A 181 10.00 -9.86 2.23
CA GLY A 181 9.13 -9.86 3.40
C GLY A 181 7.89 -8.96 3.30
N LEU A 182 7.66 -8.27 2.15
CA LEU A 182 6.45 -7.51 1.90
C LEU A 182 5.42 -8.36 1.17
N ILE A 183 4.25 -8.53 1.76
CA ILE A 183 3.10 -9.23 1.20
C ILE A 183 2.05 -8.19 0.84
N LEU A 184 1.59 -8.24 -0.41
CA LEU A 184 0.58 -7.36 -0.95
C LEU A 184 -0.53 -8.24 -1.52
N GLN A 185 -1.75 -8.08 -1.02
CA GLN A 185 -2.91 -8.78 -1.53
C GLN A 185 -3.94 -7.79 -2.02
N ASN A 186 -4.23 -7.86 -3.30
CA ASN A 186 -5.28 -7.08 -3.96
C ASN A 186 -6.44 -8.01 -4.29
N ASN A 187 -7.63 -7.52 -4.06
CA ASN A 187 -8.85 -8.27 -4.31
C ASN A 187 -9.38 -8.20 -5.77
N GLY A 188 -8.59 -7.66 -6.73
CA GLY A 188 -8.93 -7.67 -8.18
C GLY A 188 -10.03 -6.68 -8.63
N SER A 189 -10.83 -6.11 -7.73
CA SER A 189 -11.85 -5.10 -8.05
C SER A 189 -11.22 -3.76 -8.44
N ALA A 190 -11.92 -2.98 -9.28
CA ALA A 190 -11.53 -1.60 -9.58
C ALA A 190 -11.54 -0.71 -8.33
N ASN A 191 -12.38 -1.03 -7.36
CA ASN A 191 -12.56 -0.33 -6.09
C ASN A 191 -11.90 -1.03 -4.90
N GLY A 192 -11.24 -2.17 -5.13
CA GLY A 192 -10.67 -2.99 -4.08
C GLY A 192 -9.57 -2.29 -3.29
N THR A 193 -9.39 -2.77 -2.07
CA THR A 193 -8.30 -2.36 -1.19
C THR A 193 -7.18 -3.39 -1.23
N THR A 194 -5.94 -2.94 -1.06
CA THR A 194 -4.80 -3.84 -0.94
C THR A 194 -4.46 -4.03 0.53
N THR A 195 -4.39 -5.28 0.99
CA THR A 195 -3.83 -5.61 2.29
C THR A 195 -2.32 -5.62 2.20
N ILE A 196 -1.67 -4.92 3.13
CA ILE A 196 -0.22 -4.78 3.19
C ILE A 196 0.27 -5.41 4.50
N GLN A 197 1.21 -6.35 4.41
CA GLN A 197 1.84 -6.96 5.58
C GLN A 197 3.36 -7.02 5.38
N LEU A 198 4.13 -6.74 6.44
CA LEU A 198 5.59 -6.74 6.41
C LEU A 198 6.16 -7.70 7.46
N ARG A 199 7.00 -8.66 7.01
CA ARG A 199 7.68 -9.63 7.87
C ARG A 199 6.71 -10.52 8.70
N GLY A 200 5.58 -10.92 8.11
CA GLY A 200 4.60 -11.79 8.76
C GLY A 200 3.72 -11.11 9.79
N LEU A 201 3.01 -11.90 10.56
CA LEU A 201 2.02 -11.43 11.53
C LEU A 201 2.71 -10.73 12.72
N THR A 202 2.28 -9.51 13.01
CA THR A 202 2.79 -8.68 14.10
C THR A 202 1.78 -8.45 15.23
N SER A 203 0.54 -8.87 15.03
CA SER A 203 -0.53 -8.88 16.01
C SER A 203 -1.62 -9.84 15.54
N ILE A 204 -2.42 -10.36 16.45
CA ILE A 204 -3.55 -11.24 16.09
C ILE A 204 -4.75 -10.41 15.64
N ASN A 205 -5.07 -9.33 16.33
CA ASN A 205 -6.26 -8.53 16.05
C ASN A 205 -6.01 -7.01 15.96
N SER A 206 -4.92 -6.50 16.55
CA SER A 206 -4.49 -5.10 16.40
C SER A 206 -3.88 -4.87 15.02
N GLY A 207 -3.65 -3.60 14.65
CA GLY A 207 -3.15 -3.20 13.35
C GLY A 207 -1.94 -3.99 12.86
N LYS A 208 -2.09 -4.55 11.68
CA LYS A 208 -1.12 -5.46 11.02
C LYS A 208 -0.38 -4.78 9.87
N ALA A 209 -0.93 -3.66 9.38
CA ALA A 209 -0.34 -2.91 8.26
C ALA A 209 0.81 -2.02 8.73
N PRO A 210 1.86 -1.85 7.90
CA PRO A 210 2.91 -0.88 8.18
C PRO A 210 2.36 0.55 8.13
N LEU A 211 2.96 1.45 8.92
CA LEU A 211 2.66 2.88 8.87
C LEU A 211 3.09 3.46 7.52
N ILE A 212 2.19 4.13 6.84
CA ILE A 212 2.51 4.88 5.62
C ILE A 212 2.81 6.33 6.02
N VAL A 213 3.96 6.83 5.56
CA VAL A 213 4.39 8.22 5.76
C VAL A 213 4.65 8.83 4.40
N VAL A 214 3.94 9.89 4.07
CA VAL A 214 4.07 10.59 2.78
C VAL A 214 4.69 11.97 3.01
N ASP A 215 5.88 12.21 2.48
CA ASP A 215 6.65 13.45 2.62
C ASP A 215 6.89 13.92 4.07
N GLY A 216 6.82 13.01 5.02
CA GLY A 216 6.96 13.27 6.45
C GLY A 216 5.63 13.29 7.21
N PHE A 217 4.48 13.22 6.54
CA PHE A 217 3.16 13.14 7.18
C PHE A 217 2.81 11.67 7.50
N PRO A 218 2.73 11.30 8.79
CA PRO A 218 2.42 9.94 9.19
C PRO A 218 0.92 9.63 9.11
N GLY A 219 0.56 8.46 8.57
CA GLY A 219 -0.82 7.99 8.45
C GLY A 219 -1.50 8.38 7.13
N GLY A 220 -0.72 8.77 6.12
CA GLY A 220 -1.24 9.00 4.76
C GLY A 220 -1.80 7.72 4.14
N ASP A 221 -2.80 7.85 3.26
CA ASP A 221 -3.32 6.71 2.50
C ASP A 221 -2.58 6.60 1.16
N ILE A 222 -1.97 5.45 0.92
CA ILE A 222 -1.22 5.16 -0.32
C ILE A 222 -2.10 5.27 -1.58
N ARG A 223 -3.41 5.08 -1.44
CA ARG A 223 -4.39 5.20 -2.53
C ARG A 223 -4.64 6.66 -2.96
N ALA A 224 -4.29 7.62 -2.09
CA ALA A 224 -4.41 9.04 -2.42
C ALA A 224 -3.31 9.53 -3.37
N LEU A 225 -2.27 8.72 -3.62
CA LEU A 225 -1.12 9.09 -4.42
C LEU A 225 -1.22 8.58 -5.86
N ASN A 226 -0.71 9.38 -6.79
CA ASN A 226 -0.47 8.91 -8.16
C ASN A 226 0.97 8.37 -8.26
N GLN A 227 1.15 7.21 -8.91
CA GLN A 227 2.46 6.57 -9.08
C GLN A 227 3.48 7.49 -9.76
N ASP A 228 3.04 8.31 -10.73
CA ASP A 228 3.92 9.19 -11.48
C ASP A 228 4.42 10.40 -10.66
N ASP A 229 3.81 10.67 -9.48
CA ASP A 229 4.28 11.69 -8.53
C ASP A 229 5.32 11.16 -7.55
N ILE A 230 5.58 9.85 -7.50
CA ILE A 230 6.51 9.25 -6.54
C ILE A 230 7.95 9.39 -7.05
N LYS A 231 8.85 9.73 -6.15
CA LYS A 231 10.30 9.76 -6.36
C LYS A 231 10.96 8.49 -5.84
N SER A 232 10.68 8.11 -4.58
CA SER A 232 11.21 6.90 -3.94
C SER A 232 10.24 6.36 -2.89
N ILE A 233 10.39 5.07 -2.58
CA ILE A 233 9.73 4.39 -1.48
C ILE A 233 10.82 3.71 -0.65
N ASP A 234 10.92 4.07 0.63
CA ASP A 234 11.86 3.50 1.59
C ASP A 234 11.07 2.70 2.64
N VAL A 235 11.39 1.41 2.79
CA VAL A 235 10.69 0.52 3.73
C VAL A 235 11.59 0.22 4.91
N LEU A 236 11.19 0.72 6.08
CA LEU A 236 11.83 0.48 7.36
C LEU A 236 11.26 -0.79 7.97
N LYS A 237 12.07 -1.85 8.03
CA LYS A 237 11.57 -3.19 8.35
C LYS A 237 11.74 -3.59 9.82
N ASP A 238 12.70 -3.01 10.53
CA ASP A 238 13.03 -3.40 11.90
C ASP A 238 12.62 -2.34 12.94
N ALA A 239 12.60 -2.73 14.20
CA ALA A 239 12.25 -1.85 15.30
C ALA A 239 13.28 -0.71 15.50
N SER A 240 14.55 -0.90 15.09
CA SER A 240 15.58 0.13 15.23
C SER A 240 15.33 1.31 14.31
N ALA A 241 14.81 1.06 13.11
CA ALA A 241 14.38 2.09 12.19
C ALA A 241 13.02 2.70 12.56
N GLY A 242 12.07 1.85 13.03
CA GLY A 242 10.68 2.22 13.31
C GLY A 242 10.46 2.97 14.62
N ALA A 243 11.32 2.80 15.62
CA ALA A 243 11.09 3.32 16.99
C ALA A 243 10.86 4.85 17.05
N ILE A 244 11.42 5.61 16.14
CA ILE A 244 11.21 7.06 16.08
C ILE A 244 9.76 7.45 15.74
N TYR A 245 9.02 6.59 15.03
CA TYR A 245 7.60 6.75 14.71
C TYR A 245 6.68 6.17 15.78
N GLY A 246 7.26 5.51 16.80
CA GLY A 246 6.55 5.01 17.97
C GLY A 246 5.60 3.88 17.68
N THR A 247 4.44 3.92 18.30
CA THR A 247 3.46 2.82 18.31
C THR A 247 2.82 2.56 16.96
N ARG A 248 2.73 3.56 16.10
CA ARG A 248 2.22 3.39 14.73
C ARG A 248 3.15 2.59 13.82
N ALA A 249 4.43 2.41 14.22
CA ALA A 249 5.44 1.67 13.46
C ALA A 249 5.62 0.21 13.89
N ALA A 250 4.73 -0.34 14.70
CA ALA A 250 4.83 -1.73 15.18
C ALA A 250 4.97 -2.75 14.06
N SER A 251 4.29 -2.54 12.93
CA SER A 251 4.32 -3.41 11.75
C SER A 251 5.32 -2.96 10.68
N GLY A 252 6.23 -2.00 11.00
CA GLY A 252 7.16 -1.37 10.08
C GLY A 252 6.64 -0.05 9.53
N VAL A 253 7.43 0.59 8.65
CA VAL A 253 7.10 1.89 8.06
C VAL A 253 7.40 1.89 6.57
N ILE A 254 6.49 2.41 5.77
CA ILE A 254 6.66 2.69 4.36
C ILE A 254 6.73 4.21 4.18
N LEU A 255 7.93 4.71 3.89
CA LEU A 255 8.17 6.13 3.64
C LEU A 255 8.07 6.39 2.15
N ILE A 256 7.16 7.25 1.74
CA ILE A 256 6.97 7.65 0.36
C ILE A 256 7.44 9.08 0.20
N THR A 257 8.48 9.26 -0.60
CA THR A 257 8.94 10.58 -1.01
C THR A 257 8.38 10.90 -2.39
N THR A 258 7.68 12.01 -2.50
CA THR A 258 7.14 12.44 -3.79
C THR A 258 8.12 13.36 -4.52
N LYS A 259 7.85 13.58 -5.82
CA LYS A 259 8.59 14.53 -6.63
C LYS A 259 8.44 15.93 -6.07
N SER A 260 9.51 16.68 -6.07
CA SER A 260 9.60 18.10 -5.72
C SER A 260 10.21 18.86 -6.87
N GLY A 261 10.04 20.18 -6.90
CA GLY A 261 10.73 21.02 -7.88
C GLY A 261 12.25 20.87 -7.76
N SER A 262 12.94 21.01 -8.87
CA SER A 262 14.39 21.06 -8.95
C SER A 262 14.84 22.42 -9.51
N ASN A 263 16.14 22.73 -9.42
CA ASN A 263 16.68 23.89 -10.10
C ASN A 263 16.78 23.61 -11.61
N THR A 264 15.84 24.17 -12.36
CA THR A 264 15.79 24.07 -13.83
C THR A 264 16.41 25.30 -14.51
N ASN A 265 17.14 26.15 -13.76
CA ASN A 265 17.64 27.46 -14.22
C ASN A 265 16.50 28.36 -14.78
N GLY A 266 15.31 28.29 -14.15
CA GLY A 266 14.12 29.02 -14.55
C GLY A 266 13.41 28.50 -15.80
N LYS A 267 13.85 27.40 -16.40
CA LYS A 267 13.15 26.74 -17.51
C LYS A 267 12.00 25.89 -16.98
N VAL A 268 10.92 25.85 -17.72
CA VAL A 268 9.78 24.97 -17.44
C VAL A 268 10.08 23.60 -18.04
N LYS A 269 9.95 22.55 -17.24
CA LYS A 269 9.97 21.16 -17.70
C LYS A 269 8.57 20.59 -17.55
N LEU A 270 7.99 20.15 -18.66
CA LEU A 270 6.65 19.58 -18.72
C LEU A 270 6.77 18.09 -19.03
N ASN A 271 6.06 17.26 -18.24
CA ASN A 271 5.98 15.82 -18.52
C ASN A 271 4.51 15.44 -18.66
N TYR A 272 4.22 14.66 -19.68
CA TYR A 272 2.91 14.07 -19.88
C TYR A 272 3.05 12.55 -20.02
N SER A 273 2.23 11.81 -19.28
CA SER A 273 2.11 10.36 -19.41
C SER A 273 0.66 9.95 -19.62
N THR A 274 0.45 8.92 -20.43
CA THR A 274 -0.86 8.30 -20.61
C THR A 274 -0.70 6.78 -20.68
N GLU A 275 -1.64 6.07 -20.08
CA GLU A 275 -1.79 4.63 -20.17
C GLU A 275 -3.21 4.29 -20.60
N LEU A 276 -3.34 3.41 -21.56
CA LEU A 276 -4.59 2.85 -22.05
C LEU A 276 -4.58 1.36 -21.79
N SER A 277 -5.58 0.85 -21.07
CA SER A 277 -5.58 -0.55 -20.67
C SER A 277 -6.93 -1.22 -20.88
N LYS A 278 -6.87 -2.54 -21.11
CA LYS A 278 -8.02 -3.43 -21.21
C LYS A 278 -7.76 -4.67 -20.36
N LYS A 279 -8.80 -5.10 -19.64
CA LYS A 279 -8.78 -6.28 -18.77
C LYS A 279 -9.45 -7.46 -19.46
N GLN A 280 -8.94 -8.67 -19.20
CA GLN A 280 -9.50 -9.92 -19.68
C GLN A 280 -9.55 -10.92 -18.54
N ASN A 281 -10.69 -11.57 -18.36
CA ASN A 281 -10.77 -12.78 -17.53
C ASN A 281 -10.06 -13.93 -18.23
N TYR A 282 -9.15 -14.63 -17.54
CA TYR A 282 -8.45 -15.77 -18.12
C TYR A 282 -8.49 -17.03 -17.23
N GLY A 283 -9.16 -16.96 -16.10
CA GLY A 283 -9.36 -18.11 -15.21
C GLY A 283 -10.73 -18.08 -14.54
N ARG A 284 -11.40 -19.21 -14.53
CA ARG A 284 -12.65 -19.45 -13.81
C ARG A 284 -12.69 -20.90 -13.34
N PRO A 285 -13.44 -21.21 -12.27
CA PRO A 285 -13.67 -22.60 -11.87
C PRO A 285 -14.39 -23.38 -12.98
N ASP A 286 -14.04 -24.66 -13.13
CA ASP A 286 -14.64 -25.54 -14.14
C ASP A 286 -15.99 -26.05 -13.63
N MET A 287 -17.08 -25.36 -14.01
CA MET A 287 -18.45 -25.70 -13.66
C MET A 287 -19.16 -26.39 -14.82
N MET A 288 -20.19 -27.17 -14.51
CA MET A 288 -20.98 -27.82 -15.55
C MET A 288 -21.69 -26.81 -16.44
N THR A 289 -21.70 -27.09 -17.73
CA THR A 289 -22.59 -26.44 -18.71
C THR A 289 -24.03 -26.92 -18.51
N ALA A 290 -25.03 -26.22 -19.09
CA ALA A 290 -26.43 -26.62 -19.03
C ALA A 290 -26.67 -28.03 -19.60
N ASP A 291 -25.94 -28.40 -20.69
CA ASP A 291 -26.12 -29.73 -21.31
C ASP A 291 -25.51 -30.83 -20.44
N GLU A 292 -24.37 -30.60 -19.82
CA GLU A 292 -23.75 -31.53 -18.84
C GLU A 292 -24.67 -31.68 -17.62
N TYR A 293 -25.26 -30.58 -17.14
CA TYR A 293 -26.15 -30.56 -15.99
C TYR A 293 -27.43 -31.41 -16.26
N ARG A 294 -28.03 -31.29 -17.45
CA ARG A 294 -29.22 -32.11 -17.86
C ARG A 294 -28.91 -33.60 -17.92
N ASN A 295 -27.66 -33.95 -18.19
CA ASN A 295 -27.25 -35.35 -18.27
C ASN A 295 -26.85 -35.98 -16.92
N ARG A 296 -27.01 -35.24 -15.82
CA ARG A 296 -26.80 -35.80 -14.46
C ARG A 296 -27.77 -36.91 -14.13
N THR A 297 -27.23 -37.96 -13.51
CA THR A 297 -27.99 -39.13 -13.06
C THR A 297 -27.87 -39.39 -11.57
N ASP A 298 -27.06 -38.59 -10.89
CA ASP A 298 -26.76 -38.71 -9.45
C ASP A 298 -27.84 -38.12 -8.57
N VAL A 299 -28.64 -37.18 -9.11
CA VAL A 299 -29.72 -36.48 -8.42
C VAL A 299 -30.88 -36.19 -9.35
N ASN A 300 -32.07 -35.93 -8.78
CA ASN A 300 -33.19 -35.36 -9.54
C ASN A 300 -32.94 -33.89 -9.79
N ILE A 301 -32.65 -33.53 -11.03
CA ILE A 301 -32.39 -32.14 -11.44
C ILE A 301 -33.68 -31.36 -11.67
N THR A 302 -33.59 -30.04 -11.47
CA THR A 302 -34.59 -29.09 -11.96
C THR A 302 -34.08 -28.46 -13.25
N ASP A 303 -34.74 -28.77 -14.39
CA ASP A 303 -34.42 -28.19 -15.68
C ASP A 303 -35.40 -27.06 -16.03
N TYR A 304 -34.90 -25.86 -16.18
CA TYR A 304 -35.68 -24.67 -16.56
C TYR A 304 -35.73 -24.45 -18.09
N GLY A 305 -35.11 -25.36 -18.87
CA GLY A 305 -35.19 -25.34 -20.33
C GLY A 305 -34.29 -24.29 -21.01
N GLN A 306 -33.42 -23.57 -20.27
CA GLN A 306 -32.56 -22.54 -20.80
C GLN A 306 -31.08 -22.97 -20.77
N ASN A 307 -30.23 -22.22 -21.44
CA ASN A 307 -28.77 -22.37 -21.35
C ASN A 307 -28.19 -21.03 -20.87
N ALA A 308 -27.55 -21.03 -19.71
CA ALA A 308 -27.00 -19.83 -19.11
C ALA A 308 -25.53 -20.02 -18.70
N ASP A 309 -24.69 -19.07 -19.06
CA ASP A 309 -23.38 -18.91 -18.47
C ASP A 309 -23.45 -17.73 -17.48
N TRP A 310 -23.66 -18.05 -16.20
CA TRP A 310 -23.80 -17.07 -15.12
C TRP A 310 -22.51 -16.27 -14.88
N TRP A 311 -21.36 -16.91 -15.10
CA TRP A 311 -20.07 -16.26 -14.95
C TRP A 311 -19.87 -15.19 -16.03
N ASP A 312 -20.12 -15.54 -17.31
CA ASP A 312 -20.02 -14.57 -18.42
C ASP A 312 -21.04 -13.43 -18.30
N ALA A 313 -22.22 -13.70 -17.76
CA ALA A 313 -23.27 -12.69 -17.54
C ALA A 313 -22.87 -11.61 -16.50
N LEU A 314 -21.95 -11.93 -15.58
CA LEU A 314 -21.38 -10.97 -14.63
C LEU A 314 -20.19 -10.20 -15.16
N LEU A 315 -19.61 -10.62 -16.30
CA LEU A 315 -18.42 -9.95 -16.84
C LEU A 315 -18.78 -8.71 -17.64
N GLN A 316 -18.07 -7.61 -17.34
CA GLN A 316 -18.11 -6.38 -18.13
C GLN A 316 -17.17 -6.51 -19.33
N LYS A 317 -17.74 -6.51 -20.56
CA LYS A 317 -16.96 -6.69 -21.81
C LYS A 317 -16.28 -5.40 -22.23
N ASP A 318 -16.89 -4.25 -21.95
CA ASP A 318 -16.37 -2.92 -22.26
C ASP A 318 -15.67 -2.33 -21.02
N ASN A 319 -14.46 -2.78 -20.76
CA ASN A 319 -13.67 -2.41 -19.59
C ASN A 319 -12.38 -1.65 -19.97
N PHE A 320 -12.52 -0.67 -20.85
CA PHE A 320 -11.41 0.17 -21.29
C PHE A 320 -11.08 1.24 -20.26
N SER A 321 -9.89 1.16 -19.71
CA SER A 321 -9.37 2.08 -18.69
C SER A 321 -8.35 3.02 -19.28
N GLN A 322 -8.29 4.25 -18.77
CA GLN A 322 -7.32 5.26 -19.18
C GLN A 322 -6.76 6.00 -17.99
N LYS A 323 -5.49 6.36 -18.06
CA LYS A 323 -4.79 7.17 -17.09
C LYS A 323 -4.04 8.29 -17.83
N HIS A 324 -4.16 9.51 -17.33
CA HIS A 324 -3.47 10.68 -17.83
C HIS A 324 -2.82 11.41 -16.65
N HIS A 325 -1.56 11.77 -16.80
CA HIS A 325 -0.83 12.53 -15.81
C HIS A 325 -0.02 13.63 -16.50
N LEU A 326 -0.17 14.85 -16.03
CA LEU A 326 0.56 16.02 -16.48
C LEU A 326 1.29 16.63 -15.30
N SER A 327 2.61 16.78 -15.40
CA SER A 327 3.39 17.46 -14.37
C SER A 327 4.26 18.57 -14.96
N LEU A 328 4.40 19.62 -14.15
CA LEU A 328 5.21 20.79 -14.46
C LEU A 328 6.23 20.96 -13.33
N GLU A 329 7.48 21.14 -13.72
CA GLU A 329 8.58 21.42 -12.84
C GLU A 329 9.25 22.73 -13.26
N LEU A 330 9.44 23.61 -12.31
CA LEU A 330 10.07 24.92 -12.49
C LEU A 330 10.90 25.23 -11.24
N GLY A 331 12.09 25.79 -11.42
CA GLY A 331 12.86 26.20 -10.27
C GLY A 331 14.08 27.01 -10.58
N THR A 332 14.45 27.79 -9.57
CA THR A 332 15.73 28.45 -9.40
C THR A 332 16.42 27.87 -8.16
N GLU A 333 17.58 28.41 -7.78
CA GLU A 333 18.25 28.01 -6.54
C GLU A 333 17.39 28.25 -5.28
N ASN A 334 16.62 29.33 -5.26
CA ASN A 334 15.87 29.78 -4.08
C ASN A 334 14.38 29.44 -4.11
N ALA A 335 13.81 29.08 -5.24
CA ALA A 335 12.40 28.80 -5.39
C ALA A 335 12.23 27.63 -6.37
N GLN A 336 11.61 26.55 -5.91
CA GLN A 336 11.38 25.35 -6.70
C GLN A 336 9.92 24.95 -6.55
N VAL A 337 9.29 24.60 -7.65
CA VAL A 337 7.86 24.23 -7.68
C VAL A 337 7.68 23.00 -8.55
N TYR A 338 7.00 22.03 -8.03
CA TYR A 338 6.42 20.91 -8.76
C TYR A 338 4.90 20.94 -8.64
N THR A 339 4.21 20.81 -9.75
CA THR A 339 2.76 20.65 -9.74
C THR A 339 2.36 19.55 -10.71
N SER A 340 1.35 18.79 -10.34
CA SER A 340 0.80 17.73 -11.20
C SER A 340 -0.72 17.72 -11.19
N PHE A 341 -1.30 17.20 -12.26
CA PHE A 341 -2.71 16.90 -12.41
C PHE A 341 -2.86 15.52 -13.02
N PHE A 342 -3.83 14.77 -12.55
CA PHE A 342 -4.14 13.47 -13.08
C PHE A 342 -5.64 13.24 -13.26
N TYR A 343 -5.94 12.41 -14.22
CA TYR A 343 -7.27 11.86 -14.48
C TYR A 343 -7.11 10.37 -14.78
N GLU A 344 -7.90 9.53 -14.13
CA GLU A 344 -7.83 8.08 -14.29
C GLU A 344 -9.24 7.49 -14.27
N THR A 345 -9.51 6.58 -15.20
CA THR A 345 -10.65 5.67 -15.12
C THR A 345 -10.12 4.25 -14.96
N ASN A 346 -10.70 3.49 -14.06
CA ASN A 346 -10.40 2.08 -13.84
C ASN A 346 -11.71 1.30 -13.97
N GLU A 347 -11.95 0.78 -15.16
CA GLU A 347 -13.10 -0.06 -15.44
C GLU A 347 -12.79 -1.49 -14.96
N GLY A 348 -13.64 -2.00 -14.05
CA GLY A 348 -13.53 -3.36 -13.54
C GLY A 348 -13.88 -4.41 -14.57
N ILE A 349 -13.63 -5.67 -14.25
CA ILE A 349 -14.06 -6.79 -15.08
C ILE A 349 -15.47 -7.26 -14.76
N THR A 350 -15.99 -6.86 -13.60
CA THR A 350 -17.36 -7.16 -13.15
C THR A 350 -18.29 -6.02 -13.53
N ILE A 351 -19.53 -6.35 -13.90
CA ILE A 351 -20.56 -5.33 -14.18
C ILE A 351 -20.70 -4.36 -13.01
N LYS A 352 -20.82 -3.04 -13.33
CA LYS A 352 -20.92 -1.94 -12.35
C LYS A 352 -19.76 -1.84 -11.34
N ASP A 353 -18.58 -2.39 -11.61
CA ASP A 353 -17.39 -2.20 -10.78
C ASP A 353 -16.44 -1.20 -11.48
N ASN A 354 -16.74 0.09 -11.39
CA ASN A 354 -15.97 1.13 -12.06
C ASN A 354 -15.54 2.22 -11.07
N ARG A 355 -14.38 2.80 -11.35
CA ARG A 355 -13.79 3.87 -10.56
C ARG A 355 -13.26 4.98 -11.47
N LYS A 356 -13.45 6.21 -11.03
CA LYS A 356 -12.97 7.40 -11.69
C LYS A 356 -12.30 8.31 -10.69
N ASP A 357 -11.04 8.65 -10.93
CA ASP A 357 -10.22 9.49 -10.09
C ASP A 357 -9.76 10.74 -10.83
N TYR A 358 -9.72 11.86 -10.14
CA TYR A 358 -9.00 13.03 -10.59
C TYR A 358 -8.46 13.81 -9.41
N GLY A 359 -7.39 14.51 -9.64
CA GLY A 359 -6.76 15.28 -8.59
C GLY A 359 -5.54 16.04 -9.06
N GLY A 360 -4.86 16.64 -8.12
CA GLY A 360 -3.65 17.39 -8.37
C GLY A 360 -2.84 17.58 -7.11
N ARG A 361 -1.58 17.85 -7.32
CA ARG A 361 -0.58 18.06 -6.28
C ARG A 361 0.22 19.32 -6.54
N LEU A 362 0.52 20.04 -5.48
CA LEU A 362 1.51 21.12 -5.44
C LEU A 362 2.55 20.79 -4.38
N ASN A 363 3.82 20.81 -4.75
CA ASN A 363 4.96 20.71 -3.83
C ASN A 363 5.94 21.80 -4.19
N ALA A 364 6.11 22.80 -3.31
CA ALA A 364 7.03 23.90 -3.54
C ALA A 364 8.06 23.97 -2.41
N ASN A 365 9.21 24.55 -2.70
CA ASN A 365 10.27 24.79 -1.73
C ASN A 365 10.84 26.19 -1.95
N PHE A 366 10.82 27.01 -0.92
CA PHE A 366 11.30 28.39 -0.92
C PHE A 366 12.40 28.56 0.12
N LYS A 367 13.57 29.03 -0.32
CA LYS A 367 14.67 29.44 0.56
C LYS A 367 14.67 30.95 0.68
N LEU A 368 14.46 31.45 1.88
CA LEU A 368 14.32 32.86 2.20
C LEU A 368 15.48 33.32 3.09
N PHE A 369 15.82 34.60 3.03
CA PHE A 369 16.84 35.24 3.88
C PHE A 369 18.19 34.48 3.79
N ASP A 370 18.70 34.29 2.57
CA ASP A 370 19.93 33.55 2.29
C ASP A 370 19.96 32.15 2.90
N GLY A 371 18.79 31.45 2.90
CA GLY A 371 18.68 30.10 3.43
C GLY A 371 18.56 30.01 4.96
N TRP A 372 18.31 31.11 5.67
CA TRP A 372 17.92 31.04 7.08
C TRP A 372 16.58 30.33 7.27
N LEU A 373 15.63 30.58 6.39
CA LEU A 373 14.30 30.00 6.47
C LEU A 373 13.98 29.26 5.15
N GLU A 374 13.63 28.00 5.28
CA GLU A 374 13.07 27.20 4.19
C GLU A 374 11.60 26.94 4.49
N ILE A 375 10.71 27.17 3.50
CA ILE A 375 9.27 26.90 3.62
C ILE A 375 8.88 25.96 2.49
N ARG A 376 8.29 24.83 2.87
CA ARG A 376 7.85 23.80 1.95
C ARG A 376 6.35 23.56 2.12
N PRO A 377 5.47 24.23 1.36
CA PRO A 377 4.06 23.90 1.28
C PRO A 377 3.84 22.71 0.35
N ILE A 378 2.96 21.82 0.77
CA ILE A 378 2.45 20.70 -0.03
C ILE A 378 0.92 20.75 0.05
N VAL A 379 0.26 20.59 -1.08
CA VAL A 379 -1.20 20.50 -1.15
C VAL A 379 -1.57 19.35 -2.08
N ASP A 380 -2.34 18.41 -1.57
CA ASP A 380 -2.91 17.30 -2.32
C ASP A 380 -4.43 17.43 -2.34
N TYR A 381 -5.00 17.21 -3.50
CA TYR A 381 -6.43 17.02 -3.67
C TYR A 381 -6.70 15.81 -4.55
N ARG A 382 -7.65 14.98 -4.13
CA ARG A 382 -8.17 13.87 -4.94
C ARG A 382 -9.66 13.71 -4.72
N GLN A 383 -10.37 13.42 -5.79
CA GLN A 383 -11.73 12.94 -5.74
C GLN A 383 -11.83 11.61 -6.49
N THR A 384 -12.49 10.64 -5.85
CA THR A 384 -12.77 9.31 -6.40
C THR A 384 -14.28 9.13 -6.47
N ALA A 385 -14.80 8.80 -7.64
CA ALA A 385 -16.17 8.34 -7.82
C ALA A 385 -16.17 6.82 -8.07
N ARG A 386 -17.12 6.10 -7.44
CA ARG A 386 -17.21 4.63 -7.49
C ARG A 386 -18.64 4.20 -7.80
N THR A 387 -18.77 3.11 -8.55
CA THR A 387 -20.07 2.46 -8.80
C THR A 387 -20.24 1.16 -8.03
N SER A 388 -19.30 0.80 -7.18
CA SER A 388 -19.28 -0.35 -6.28
C SER A 388 -18.42 0.01 -5.06
N ASP A 389 -18.69 -0.57 -3.91
CA ASP A 389 -17.89 -0.35 -2.70
C ASP A 389 -16.53 -1.08 -2.76
N GLY A 390 -16.42 -2.09 -3.61
CA GLY A 390 -15.22 -2.91 -3.75
C GLY A 390 -14.96 -3.82 -2.55
N SER A 391 -15.93 -3.96 -1.65
CA SER A 391 -15.78 -4.81 -0.47
C SER A 391 -15.79 -6.30 -0.83
N ASP A 392 -15.24 -7.10 0.08
CA ASP A 392 -15.31 -8.56 -0.06
C ASP A 392 -16.76 -9.07 -0.01
N GLU A 393 -17.65 -8.36 0.69
CA GLU A 393 -19.07 -8.73 0.74
C GLU A 393 -19.76 -8.51 -0.58
N ASP A 394 -19.47 -7.40 -1.27
CA ASP A 394 -19.98 -7.13 -2.60
C ASP A 394 -19.54 -8.19 -3.62
N LYS A 395 -18.30 -8.67 -3.51
CA LYS A 395 -17.76 -9.75 -4.35
C LYS A 395 -18.28 -11.13 -3.99
N LYS A 396 -18.34 -11.45 -2.71
CA LYS A 396 -18.84 -12.73 -2.23
C LYS A 396 -20.20 -13.06 -2.83
N ALA A 397 -21.09 -12.07 -2.93
CA ALA A 397 -22.40 -12.25 -3.53
C ALA A 397 -22.34 -12.53 -5.04
N ASN A 398 -21.40 -11.90 -5.79
CA ASN A 398 -21.40 -11.95 -7.24
C ASN A 398 -21.00 -13.32 -7.81
N PHE A 399 -19.74 -13.70 -7.71
CA PHE A 399 -19.23 -14.88 -8.39
C PHE A 399 -19.55 -16.17 -7.64
N LYS A 400 -19.67 -16.14 -6.31
CA LYS A 400 -20.27 -17.25 -5.55
C LYS A 400 -21.61 -17.66 -6.17
N GLN A 401 -22.52 -16.71 -6.31
CA GLN A 401 -23.86 -17.00 -6.82
C GLN A 401 -23.82 -17.51 -8.25
N ALA A 402 -22.89 -16.99 -9.09
CA ALA A 402 -22.71 -17.50 -10.45
C ALA A 402 -22.27 -18.97 -10.49
N LEU A 403 -21.49 -19.43 -9.49
CA LEU A 403 -21.08 -20.84 -9.38
C LEU A 403 -22.21 -21.74 -8.90
N TYR A 404 -23.07 -21.22 -7.99
CA TYR A 404 -24.19 -22.01 -7.44
C TYR A 404 -25.38 -22.07 -8.37
N ASN A 405 -25.64 -21.01 -9.15
CA ASN A 405 -26.85 -20.92 -9.94
C ASN A 405 -26.98 -22.05 -10.98
N ASN A 406 -28.21 -22.53 -11.12
CA ASN A 406 -28.58 -23.58 -12.07
C ASN A 406 -28.29 -23.10 -13.52
N PRO A 407 -27.46 -23.80 -14.29
CA PRO A 407 -27.09 -23.37 -15.64
C PRO A 407 -28.25 -23.52 -16.66
N THR A 408 -29.33 -24.18 -16.29
CA THR A 408 -30.55 -24.27 -17.13
C THR A 408 -31.53 -23.13 -16.89
N ARG A 409 -31.24 -22.18 -15.98
CA ARG A 409 -32.05 -21.01 -15.67
C ARG A 409 -31.38 -19.72 -16.16
N SER A 410 -32.07 -18.98 -17.02
CA SER A 410 -31.49 -17.72 -17.57
C SER A 410 -31.58 -16.57 -16.56
N PRO A 411 -30.52 -15.72 -16.47
CA PRO A 411 -30.59 -14.45 -15.75
C PRO A 411 -31.47 -13.41 -16.43
N PHE A 412 -31.79 -13.59 -17.72
CA PHE A 412 -32.53 -12.65 -18.54
C PHE A 412 -33.94 -13.17 -18.83
N ASP A 413 -34.89 -12.25 -18.83
CA ASP A 413 -36.27 -12.46 -19.23
C ASP A 413 -36.74 -11.29 -20.10
N PRO A 414 -36.86 -11.46 -21.42
CA PRO A 414 -37.30 -10.37 -22.32
C PRO A 414 -38.71 -9.86 -22.07
N GLU A 415 -39.55 -10.66 -21.38
CA GLU A 415 -40.96 -10.30 -21.07
C GLU A 415 -41.02 -9.51 -19.74
N SER A 416 -39.95 -9.52 -18.93
CA SER A 416 -39.88 -8.76 -17.70
C SER A 416 -39.75 -7.25 -17.99
N PRO A 417 -40.39 -6.37 -17.19
CA PRO A 417 -40.22 -4.91 -17.35
C PRO A 417 -38.76 -4.41 -17.29
N THR A 418 -37.89 -5.19 -16.68
CA THR A 418 -36.45 -4.84 -16.51
C THR A 418 -35.56 -5.62 -17.45
N GLY A 419 -36.04 -6.61 -18.16
CA GLY A 419 -35.24 -7.55 -18.96
C GLY A 419 -34.57 -8.64 -18.13
N TYR A 420 -34.75 -8.65 -16.80
CA TYR A 420 -34.15 -9.63 -15.91
C TYR A 420 -35.18 -10.59 -15.32
N ASN A 421 -34.79 -11.83 -15.16
CA ASN A 421 -35.58 -12.84 -14.48
C ASN A 421 -35.37 -12.70 -12.97
N VAL A 422 -36.38 -12.28 -12.22
CA VAL A 422 -36.32 -12.11 -10.77
C VAL A 422 -37.23 -13.10 -10.10
N TRP A 423 -36.69 -13.89 -9.18
CA TRP A 423 -37.44 -14.82 -8.34
C TRP A 423 -37.12 -14.62 -6.87
N THR A 424 -38.03 -15.03 -6.02
CA THR A 424 -38.01 -14.87 -4.57
C THR A 424 -38.27 -16.19 -3.88
N GLY A 425 -38.05 -16.25 -2.58
CA GLY A 425 -38.38 -17.42 -1.74
C GLY A 425 -37.23 -18.40 -1.52
N GLU A 426 -36.08 -18.23 -2.18
CA GLU A 426 -34.89 -19.05 -2.03
C GLU A 426 -33.75 -18.22 -1.43
N THR A 427 -33.16 -18.72 -0.35
CA THR A 427 -32.07 -17.99 0.33
C THR A 427 -30.73 -18.09 -0.44
N LEU A 428 -30.54 -19.18 -1.17
CA LEU A 428 -29.28 -19.53 -1.83
C LEU A 428 -29.37 -19.57 -3.36
N ASP A 429 -30.55 -19.42 -3.94
CA ASP A 429 -30.76 -19.35 -5.38
C ASP A 429 -31.48 -18.04 -5.72
N TYR A 430 -30.73 -17.12 -6.33
CA TYR A 430 -31.25 -15.82 -6.76
C TYR A 430 -30.44 -15.28 -7.95
N ASN A 431 -31.04 -14.33 -8.68
CA ASN A 431 -30.40 -13.72 -9.83
C ASN A 431 -29.46 -12.57 -9.41
N ILE A 432 -28.20 -12.88 -9.22
CA ILE A 432 -27.19 -11.89 -8.86
C ILE A 432 -26.97 -10.83 -9.94
N VAL A 433 -27.18 -11.16 -11.23
CA VAL A 433 -27.07 -10.19 -12.34
C VAL A 433 -28.17 -9.16 -12.21
N ALA A 434 -29.41 -9.60 -11.93
CA ALA A 434 -30.53 -8.70 -11.68
C ALA A 434 -30.29 -7.82 -10.45
N ASP A 435 -29.87 -8.40 -9.33
CA ASP A 435 -29.59 -7.67 -8.09
C ASP A 435 -28.56 -6.55 -8.33
N ARG A 436 -27.49 -6.84 -9.07
CA ARG A 436 -26.46 -5.83 -9.43
C ARG A 436 -27.01 -4.74 -10.35
N MET A 437 -27.75 -5.14 -11.38
CA MET A 437 -28.24 -4.18 -12.38
C MET A 437 -29.38 -3.31 -11.86
N LEU A 438 -30.18 -3.83 -10.91
CA LEU A 438 -31.30 -3.13 -10.28
C LEU A 438 -30.89 -2.32 -9.02
N THR A 439 -29.60 -2.30 -8.70
CA THR A 439 -29.04 -1.46 -7.64
C THR A 439 -28.15 -0.38 -8.26
N ASP A 440 -28.43 0.87 -7.95
CA ASP A 440 -27.52 1.98 -8.21
C ASP A 440 -26.69 2.27 -6.98
N TYR A 441 -25.39 2.36 -7.16
CA TYR A 441 -24.41 2.71 -6.15
C TYR A 441 -23.52 3.82 -6.68
N GLU A 442 -23.46 4.95 -5.98
CA GLU A 442 -22.54 6.04 -6.26
C GLU A 442 -21.83 6.42 -4.97
N GLY A 443 -20.56 6.10 -4.89
CA GLY A 443 -19.69 6.50 -3.78
C GLY A 443 -18.75 7.61 -4.22
N LEU A 444 -18.67 8.70 -3.44
CA LEU A 444 -17.74 9.80 -3.67
C LEU A 444 -16.79 9.93 -2.49
N ASP A 445 -15.49 9.84 -2.74
CA ASP A 445 -14.43 9.99 -1.75
C ASP A 445 -13.58 11.22 -2.10
N LYS A 446 -13.60 12.23 -1.26
CA LYS A 446 -12.91 13.52 -1.46
C LYS A 446 -11.81 13.67 -0.42
N TRP A 447 -10.60 13.90 -0.87
CA TRP A 447 -9.41 14.07 -0.04
C TRP A 447 -8.82 15.44 -0.27
N PHE A 448 -8.58 16.16 0.80
CA PHE A 448 -7.86 17.42 0.79
C PHE A 448 -6.83 17.42 1.90
N LYS A 449 -5.56 17.59 1.53
CA LYS A 449 -4.43 17.50 2.46
C LYS A 449 -3.45 18.64 2.20
N PRO A 450 -3.56 19.76 2.90
CA PRO A 450 -2.53 20.78 3.00
C PRO A 450 -1.53 20.43 4.10
N GLU A 451 -0.25 20.66 3.80
CA GLU A 451 0.86 20.52 4.72
C GLU A 451 1.85 21.67 4.53
N VAL A 452 2.46 22.14 5.57
CA VAL A 452 3.57 23.11 5.50
C VAL A 452 4.68 22.70 6.45
N THR A 453 5.88 22.58 5.92
CA THR A 453 7.11 22.42 6.71
C THR A 453 7.91 23.73 6.65
N MET A 454 8.28 24.25 7.81
CA MET A 454 9.14 25.40 7.98
C MET A 454 10.44 24.94 8.65
N LYS A 455 11.58 25.18 8.01
CA LYS A 455 12.89 24.84 8.58
C LYS A 455 13.69 26.12 8.76
N LEU A 456 14.07 26.38 10.00
CA LEU A 456 14.94 27.48 10.38
C LEU A 456 16.37 26.94 10.56
N ASN A 457 17.28 27.34 9.67
CA ASN A 457 18.70 27.03 9.78
C ASN A 457 19.37 28.04 10.73
N ILE A 458 19.84 27.58 11.90
CA ILE A 458 20.42 28.42 12.94
C ILE A 458 21.90 28.64 12.64
N LYS A 459 22.19 29.52 11.69
CA LYS A 459 23.56 29.73 11.14
C LYS A 459 24.69 30.00 12.17
N PRO A 460 24.42 30.67 13.35
CA PRO A 460 25.45 30.84 14.37
C PRO A 460 25.97 29.52 14.97
N ILE A 461 25.16 28.45 14.89
CA ILE A 461 25.55 27.10 15.33
C ILE A 461 25.51 26.19 14.11
N GLU A 462 26.67 25.98 13.51
CA GLU A 462 26.84 25.17 12.32
C GLU A 462 26.19 23.78 12.49
N GLY A 463 25.34 23.40 11.55
CA GLY A 463 24.63 22.12 11.55
C GLY A 463 23.36 22.10 12.40
N LEU A 464 22.99 23.16 13.13
CA LEU A 464 21.78 23.22 13.92
C LEU A 464 20.62 23.82 13.11
N SER A 465 19.50 23.12 13.08
CA SER A 465 18.25 23.63 12.51
C SER A 465 17.04 23.22 13.37
N TYR A 466 15.95 23.99 13.25
CA TYR A 466 14.65 23.64 13.79
C TYR A 466 13.65 23.51 12.66
N SER A 467 12.93 22.40 12.64
CA SER A 467 11.86 22.13 11.67
C SER A 467 10.52 22.06 12.39
N GLN A 468 9.49 22.67 11.79
CA GLN A 468 8.11 22.59 12.21
C GLN A 468 7.24 22.19 11.04
N THR A 469 6.56 21.06 11.15
CA THR A 469 5.57 20.59 10.18
C THR A 469 4.19 20.70 10.78
N LEU A 470 3.27 21.31 10.03
CA LEU A 470 1.85 21.36 10.33
C LEU A 470 1.11 20.73 9.17
N GLY A 471 0.33 19.72 9.43
CA GLY A 471 -0.43 18.98 8.42
C GLY A 471 -1.89 18.84 8.84
N TYR A 472 -2.77 18.98 7.87
CA TYR A 472 -4.19 18.74 8.02
C TYR A 472 -4.67 17.85 6.89
N GLU A 473 -5.51 16.88 7.19
CA GLU A 473 -6.18 16.05 6.21
C GLU A 473 -7.69 16.06 6.48
N ASN A 474 -8.47 16.29 5.44
CA ASN A 474 -9.91 16.18 5.45
C ASN A 474 -10.34 15.16 4.39
N ARG A 475 -10.98 14.10 4.83
CA ARG A 475 -11.59 13.10 3.97
C ARG A 475 -13.09 13.13 4.16
N GLN A 476 -13.81 13.19 3.06
CA GLN A 476 -15.27 13.15 3.02
C GLN A 476 -15.71 11.99 2.15
N TRP A 477 -16.57 11.16 2.68
CA TRP A 477 -17.22 10.07 1.98
C TRP A 477 -18.71 10.35 1.85
N GLU A 478 -19.21 10.26 0.65
CA GLU A 478 -20.63 10.38 0.34
C GLU A 478 -21.06 9.10 -0.36
N LEU A 479 -22.19 8.52 0.06
CA LEU A 479 -22.78 7.33 -0.53
C LEU A 479 -24.20 7.61 -0.92
N HIS A 480 -24.53 7.30 -2.16
CA HIS A 480 -25.85 7.34 -2.73
C HIS A 480 -26.22 5.96 -3.22
N GLN A 481 -27.25 5.36 -2.67
CA GLN A 481 -27.74 4.04 -3.08
C GLN A 481 -29.22 4.08 -3.38
N PHE A 482 -29.62 3.32 -4.41
CA PHE A 482 -31.00 3.09 -4.75
C PHE A 482 -31.20 1.66 -5.23
N ARG A 483 -32.23 0.97 -4.75
CA ARG A 483 -32.74 -0.30 -5.28
C ARG A 483 -34.10 -0.11 -5.90
N SER A 484 -34.22 -0.59 -7.14
CA SER A 484 -35.49 -0.61 -7.86
C SER A 484 -36.51 -1.47 -7.15
N ARG A 485 -37.81 -1.16 -7.31
CA ARG A 485 -38.93 -2.03 -6.86
C ARG A 485 -38.88 -3.45 -7.39
N TYR A 486 -38.18 -3.67 -8.49
CA TYR A 486 -37.98 -4.97 -9.12
C TYR A 486 -36.78 -5.73 -8.53
N HIS A 487 -36.00 -5.12 -7.65
CA HIS A 487 -34.94 -5.81 -6.94
C HIS A 487 -35.50 -6.89 -6.04
N ARG A 488 -34.89 -8.04 -5.95
CA ARG A 488 -35.33 -9.20 -5.18
C ARG A 488 -35.81 -8.85 -3.76
N ASP A 489 -35.02 -8.06 -3.03
CA ASP A 489 -35.32 -7.66 -1.65
C ASP A 489 -36.58 -6.80 -1.58
N GLU A 490 -36.81 -5.96 -2.57
CA GLU A 490 -37.99 -5.08 -2.61
C GLU A 490 -39.24 -5.86 -3.01
N VAL A 491 -39.11 -6.80 -3.96
CA VAL A 491 -40.19 -7.73 -4.33
C VAL A 491 -40.54 -8.63 -3.15
N THR A 492 -39.56 -9.22 -2.46
CA THR A 492 -39.76 -10.08 -1.29
C THR A 492 -40.51 -9.35 -0.16
N ASN A 493 -40.16 -8.07 0.05
CA ASN A 493 -40.75 -7.26 1.11
C ASN A 493 -41.98 -6.46 0.64
N ASN A 494 -42.41 -6.64 -0.61
CA ASN A 494 -43.52 -5.92 -1.23
C ASN A 494 -43.40 -4.40 -1.08
N ARG A 495 -42.24 -3.83 -1.50
CA ARG A 495 -41.93 -2.41 -1.39
C ARG A 495 -41.65 -1.80 -2.77
N GLY A 496 -41.96 -0.51 -2.93
CA GLY A 496 -41.75 0.25 -4.16
C GLY A 496 -40.32 0.68 -4.44
N GLY A 497 -39.32 0.16 -3.72
CA GLY A 497 -37.91 0.45 -3.82
C GLY A 497 -37.31 0.92 -2.49
N TRP A 498 -35.98 1.05 -2.46
CA TRP A 498 -35.20 1.51 -1.31
C TRP A 498 -34.16 2.52 -1.74
N ALA A 499 -33.93 3.56 -0.93
CA ALA A 499 -32.88 4.53 -1.14
C ALA A 499 -32.15 4.86 0.15
N LYS A 500 -30.82 5.08 0.06
CA LYS A 500 -29.95 5.45 1.17
C LYS A 500 -29.00 6.58 0.78
N LEU A 501 -28.85 7.53 1.67
CA LEU A 501 -27.77 8.52 1.65
C LEU A 501 -26.91 8.34 2.91
N GLU A 502 -25.60 8.40 2.72
CA GLU A 502 -24.64 8.37 3.81
C GLU A 502 -23.56 9.41 3.59
N PHE A 503 -23.22 10.09 4.64
CA PHE A 503 -22.10 11.03 4.67
C PHE A 503 -21.21 10.69 5.86
N SER A 504 -19.90 10.63 5.63
CA SER A 504 -18.93 10.57 6.70
C SER A 504 -17.76 11.50 6.43
N LYS A 505 -17.20 12.05 7.49
CA LYS A 505 -16.07 12.95 7.46
C LYS A 505 -15.04 12.50 8.48
N THR A 506 -13.79 12.46 8.05
CA THR A 506 -12.64 12.22 8.93
C THR A 506 -11.65 13.36 8.79
N GLU A 507 -11.15 13.86 9.91
CA GLU A 507 -10.16 14.94 9.96
C GLU A 507 -8.95 14.47 10.75
N HIS A 508 -7.75 14.66 10.19
CA HIS A 508 -6.48 14.43 10.86
C HIS A 508 -5.75 15.77 11.02
N LEU A 509 -5.23 16.01 12.19
CA LEU A 509 -4.33 17.13 12.49
C LEU A 509 -3.00 16.58 12.98
N THR A 510 -1.91 17.03 12.37
CA THR A 510 -0.55 16.65 12.77
C THR A 510 0.28 17.90 13.02
N SER A 511 1.02 17.91 14.11
CA SER A 511 2.01 18.93 14.43
C SER A 511 3.30 18.27 14.90
N GLU A 512 4.39 18.48 14.19
CA GLU A 512 5.68 17.89 14.49
C GLU A 512 6.77 18.96 14.51
N GLY A 513 7.43 19.12 15.64
CA GLY A 513 8.50 20.09 15.81
C GLY A 513 9.77 19.41 16.32
N TYR A 514 10.90 19.66 15.66
CA TYR A 514 12.16 19.03 16.07
C TYR A 514 13.40 19.86 15.72
N PHE A 515 14.39 19.76 16.59
CA PHE A 515 15.75 20.21 16.34
C PHE A 515 16.53 19.11 15.65
N THR A 516 17.35 19.50 14.67
CA THR A 516 18.35 18.63 14.04
C THR A 516 19.71 19.25 14.22
N TYR A 517 20.69 18.46 14.65
CA TYR A 517 22.07 18.81 14.72
C TYR A 517 22.90 17.84 13.89
N LEU A 518 23.45 18.32 12.77
CA LEU A 518 24.27 17.56 11.85
C LEU A 518 25.66 18.19 11.82
N LYS A 519 26.68 17.47 12.26
CA LYS A 519 28.04 17.98 12.28
C LYS A 519 29.07 16.88 12.07
N GLU A 520 30.00 17.19 11.19
CA GLU A 520 31.24 16.45 11.05
C GLU A 520 32.35 17.16 11.87
N PHE A 521 32.98 16.38 12.72
CA PHE A 521 34.09 16.88 13.56
C PHE A 521 35.44 16.44 12.98
N LYS A 522 36.48 17.14 13.35
CA LYS A 522 37.83 16.73 12.99
C LYS A 522 38.15 15.33 13.54
N GLY A 523 38.88 14.52 12.76
CA GLY A 523 39.27 13.17 13.15
C GLY A 523 38.27 12.09 12.73
N GLY A 524 37.36 12.39 11.78
CA GLY A 524 36.44 11.39 11.19
C GLY A 524 35.23 11.08 12.03
N HIS A 525 34.85 11.94 12.97
CA HIS A 525 33.62 11.80 13.77
C HIS A 525 32.48 12.53 13.11
N SER A 526 31.35 11.88 12.93
CA SER A 526 30.08 12.46 12.45
C SER A 526 28.96 12.22 13.45
N LEU A 527 28.16 13.25 13.71
CA LEU A 527 26.99 13.19 14.58
C LEU A 527 25.77 13.76 13.88
N ASN A 528 24.70 12.97 13.80
CA ASN A 528 23.39 13.39 13.38
C ASN A 528 22.40 13.13 14.53
N ALA A 529 21.95 14.19 15.19
CA ALA A 529 21.05 14.10 16.33
C ALA A 529 19.73 14.84 16.05
N VAL A 530 18.64 14.26 16.47
CA VAL A 530 17.27 14.81 16.35
C VAL A 530 16.60 14.73 17.73
N ALA A 531 15.92 15.80 18.13
CA ALA A 531 15.07 15.79 19.32
C ALA A 531 13.83 16.65 19.10
N GLY A 532 12.65 16.15 19.44
CA GLY A 532 11.43 16.85 19.13
C GLY A 532 10.17 16.26 19.76
N TYR A 533 9.04 16.75 19.27
CA TYR A 533 7.72 16.31 19.67
C TYR A 533 6.86 15.97 18.44
N SER A 534 5.89 15.11 18.65
CA SER A 534 4.87 14.75 17.67
C SER A 534 3.49 14.80 18.34
N TYR A 535 2.54 15.48 17.71
CA TYR A 535 1.14 15.48 18.07
C TYR A 535 0.28 15.05 16.90
N PHE A 536 -0.65 14.16 17.15
CA PHE A 536 -1.63 13.67 16.19
C PHE A 536 -3.01 13.68 16.83
N GLU A 537 -4.01 14.15 16.08
CA GLU A 537 -5.41 14.11 16.45
C GLU A 537 -6.25 13.65 15.26
N LYS A 538 -7.19 12.72 15.52
CA LYS A 538 -8.15 12.22 14.55
C LYS A 538 -9.56 12.39 15.07
N ASN A 539 -10.42 13.01 14.28
CA ASN A 539 -11.84 13.19 14.53
C ASN A 539 -12.65 12.59 13.38
N GLY A 540 -13.87 12.15 13.68
CA GLY A 540 -14.79 11.67 12.65
C GLY A 540 -16.23 11.93 13.05
N GLU A 541 -17.07 12.13 12.02
CA GLU A 541 -18.51 12.25 12.16
C GLU A 541 -19.18 11.58 10.98
N ASN A 542 -20.37 11.06 11.20
CA ASN A 542 -21.18 10.44 10.17
C ASN A 542 -22.65 10.79 10.31
N PHE A 543 -23.35 10.68 9.21
CA PHE A 543 -24.80 10.78 9.11
C PHE A 543 -25.28 9.83 8.02
N ASN A 544 -26.38 9.11 8.27
CA ASN A 544 -27.05 8.32 7.26
C ASN A 544 -28.57 8.47 7.37
N ALA A 545 -29.24 8.31 6.26
CA ALA A 545 -30.69 8.24 6.19
C ALA A 545 -31.09 7.29 5.08
N GLU A 546 -32.14 6.49 5.33
CA GLU A 546 -32.72 5.60 4.34
C GLU A 546 -34.23 5.60 4.43
N ASN A 547 -34.86 5.40 3.29
CA ASN A 547 -36.29 5.25 3.21
C ASN A 547 -36.69 4.18 2.18
N TYR A 548 -37.91 3.77 2.21
CA TYR A 548 -38.44 2.65 1.44
C TYR A 548 -39.77 3.02 0.79
N ASP A 549 -40.20 2.18 -0.17
CA ASP A 549 -41.48 2.22 -0.79
C ASP A 549 -41.76 3.53 -1.53
N PHE A 550 -41.02 3.77 -2.59
CA PHE A 550 -41.11 4.92 -3.46
C PHE A 550 -42.20 4.73 -4.51
N GLY A 551 -43.16 5.66 -4.57
CA GLY A 551 -44.20 5.66 -5.59
C GLY A 551 -43.64 5.87 -7.01
N VAL A 552 -42.54 6.62 -7.15
CA VAL A 552 -41.87 6.98 -8.42
C VAL A 552 -40.40 6.66 -8.35
N GLU A 553 -39.91 5.71 -9.16
CA GLU A 553 -38.48 5.33 -9.18
C GLU A 553 -37.54 6.41 -9.74
N GLY A 554 -38.03 7.31 -10.57
CA GLY A 554 -37.18 8.34 -11.19
C GLY A 554 -36.56 9.33 -10.21
N LEU A 555 -37.11 9.45 -8.99
CA LEU A 555 -36.53 10.28 -7.92
C LEU A 555 -35.30 9.64 -7.26
N LYS A 556 -35.23 8.31 -7.24
CA LYS A 556 -34.14 7.55 -6.61
C LYS A 556 -33.81 8.10 -5.20
N TYR A 557 -32.52 8.28 -4.92
CA TYR A 557 -32.01 8.84 -3.67
C TYR A 557 -32.07 10.38 -3.58
N TRP A 558 -32.49 11.07 -4.65
CA TRP A 558 -32.53 12.55 -4.66
C TRP A 558 -33.66 13.13 -3.82
N ASP A 559 -34.69 12.33 -3.52
CA ASP A 559 -35.77 12.71 -2.64
C ASP A 559 -36.16 11.55 -1.70
N LEU A 560 -35.41 11.42 -0.61
CA LEU A 560 -35.74 10.42 0.42
C LEU A 560 -37.11 10.64 1.05
N GLY A 561 -37.63 11.88 1.05
CA GLY A 561 -38.96 12.21 1.59
C GLY A 561 -40.10 11.59 0.81
N ALA A 562 -39.90 11.19 -0.43
CA ALA A 562 -40.92 10.57 -1.30
C ALA A 562 -41.24 9.11 -0.92
N GLY A 563 -40.42 8.45 -0.09
CA GLY A 563 -40.75 7.09 0.38
C GLY A 563 -41.81 7.09 1.48
N SER A 564 -42.75 6.13 1.41
CA SER A 564 -43.90 6.08 2.33
C SER A 564 -43.53 5.72 3.77
N TYR A 565 -42.39 5.02 3.98
CA TYR A 565 -41.96 4.60 5.32
C TYR A 565 -41.61 5.75 6.26
N LEU A 566 -41.30 6.94 5.73
CA LEU A 566 -41.14 8.13 6.58
C LEU A 566 -42.47 8.49 7.27
N THR A 567 -43.56 8.48 6.53
CA THR A 567 -44.93 8.73 7.06
C THR A 567 -45.35 7.66 8.02
N ASP A 568 -45.00 6.42 7.74
CA ASP A 568 -45.33 5.24 8.58
C ASP A 568 -44.42 5.13 9.84
N GLY A 569 -43.44 6.02 10.02
CA GLY A 569 -42.47 5.97 11.11
C GLY A 569 -41.51 4.80 11.03
N LYS A 570 -41.27 4.26 9.83
CA LYS A 570 -40.37 3.10 9.58
C LYS A 570 -39.07 3.48 8.86
N ALA A 571 -38.93 4.74 8.38
CA ALA A 571 -37.70 5.19 7.79
C ALA A 571 -36.60 5.24 8.86
N ALA A 572 -35.35 4.90 8.45
CA ALA A 572 -34.23 4.91 9.38
C ALA A 572 -33.30 6.10 9.13
N MET A 573 -32.79 6.69 10.21
CA MET A 573 -31.73 7.69 10.15
C MET A 573 -30.82 7.54 11.35
N GLY A 574 -29.55 7.86 11.13
CA GLY A 574 -28.55 7.80 12.18
C GLY A 574 -27.48 8.88 12.01
N SER A 575 -26.88 9.25 13.12
CA SER A 575 -25.69 10.09 13.12
C SER A 575 -24.77 9.69 14.25
N GLY A 576 -23.48 9.93 14.08
CA GLY A 576 -22.49 9.64 15.09
C GLY A 576 -21.30 10.57 15.02
N LYS A 577 -20.62 10.68 16.15
CA LYS A 577 -19.32 11.32 16.25
C LYS A 577 -18.35 10.32 16.85
N ASN A 578 -17.27 10.07 16.13
CA ASN A 578 -16.22 9.18 16.62
C ASN A 578 -15.52 9.81 17.83
N ILE A 579 -15.02 8.94 18.71
CA ILE A 579 -14.19 9.40 19.82
C ILE A 579 -12.90 9.98 19.24
N THR A 580 -12.55 11.17 19.71
CA THR A 580 -11.32 11.85 19.32
C THR A 580 -10.11 11.03 19.77
N GLU A 581 -9.33 10.58 18.82
CA GLU A 581 -8.06 9.89 19.07
C GLU A 581 -6.93 10.93 19.13
N ARG A 582 -6.09 10.86 20.16
CA ARG A 582 -4.92 11.72 20.33
C ARG A 582 -3.69 10.91 20.65
N LEU A 583 -2.59 11.26 19.98
CA LEU A 583 -1.25 10.77 20.30
C LEU A 583 -0.36 11.98 20.57
N PHE A 584 0.42 11.93 21.63
CA PHE A 584 1.46 12.91 21.91
C PHE A 584 2.75 12.17 22.27
N ALA A 585 3.86 12.59 21.69
CA ALA A 585 5.15 11.99 21.99
C ALA A 585 6.27 13.02 22.08
N LEU A 586 7.25 12.72 22.92
CA LEU A 586 8.58 13.32 22.92
C LEU A 586 9.58 12.27 22.46
N TYR A 587 10.50 12.65 21.59
CA TYR A 587 11.47 11.70 21.04
C TYR A 587 12.85 12.32 20.86
N ALA A 588 13.86 11.46 20.91
CA ALA A 588 15.23 11.82 20.53
C ALA A 588 15.91 10.66 19.84
N ARG A 589 16.77 10.95 18.85
CA ARG A 589 17.65 10.00 18.19
C ARG A 589 19.02 10.62 17.99
N ALA A 590 20.06 9.81 18.19
CA ALA A 590 21.44 10.19 17.90
C ALA A 590 22.09 9.08 17.05
N ASN A 591 22.61 9.45 15.90
CA ASN A 591 23.40 8.61 15.03
C ASN A 591 24.83 9.15 15.08
N TYR A 592 25.77 8.27 15.44
CA TYR A 592 27.19 8.58 15.51
C TYR A 592 27.95 7.65 14.57
N SER A 593 28.86 8.21 13.81
CA SER A 593 29.77 7.48 12.93
C SER A 593 31.22 7.90 13.19
N TYR A 594 32.12 6.93 13.14
CA TYR A 594 33.56 7.15 13.21
C TYR A 594 34.25 6.60 11.96
N ASN A 595 34.82 7.50 11.15
CA ASN A 595 35.48 7.21 9.88
C ASN A 595 34.62 6.40 8.90
N ASP A 596 33.30 6.50 8.98
CA ASP A 596 32.35 5.64 8.25
C ASP A 596 32.61 4.13 8.42
N LYS A 597 33.32 3.73 9.49
CA LYS A 597 33.64 2.35 9.83
C LYS A 597 32.75 1.79 10.94
N TYR A 598 32.60 2.56 12.00
CA TYR A 598 31.83 2.17 13.18
C TYR A 598 30.66 3.12 13.36
N MET A 599 29.47 2.60 13.37
CA MET A 599 28.25 3.38 13.45
C MET A 599 27.42 2.89 14.63
N VAL A 600 26.81 3.83 15.35
CA VAL A 600 25.87 3.55 16.44
C VAL A 600 24.69 4.49 16.33
N SER A 601 23.47 3.96 16.46
CA SER A 601 22.23 4.72 16.53
C SER A 601 21.49 4.38 17.80
N ALA A 602 21.03 5.39 18.53
CA ALA A 602 20.19 5.26 19.71
C ALA A 602 18.94 6.13 19.55
N THR A 603 17.76 5.57 19.81
CA THR A 603 16.47 6.24 19.72
C THR A 603 15.71 6.01 21.03
N ILE A 604 15.03 7.05 21.52
CA ILE A 604 14.06 6.96 22.62
C ILE A 604 12.82 7.76 22.25
N ARG A 605 11.65 7.22 22.62
CA ARG A 605 10.35 7.85 22.43
C ARG A 605 9.47 7.58 23.64
N HIS A 606 8.94 8.64 24.22
CA HIS A 606 7.93 8.62 25.28
C HIS A 606 6.62 9.06 24.68
N GLU A 607 5.64 8.16 24.58
CA GLU A 607 4.38 8.38 23.83
C GLU A 607 3.18 8.06 24.69
N GLY A 608 2.16 8.93 24.61
CA GLY A 608 0.87 8.74 25.24
C GLY A 608 -0.27 8.67 24.23
N SER A 609 -1.19 7.73 24.43
CA SER A 609 -2.38 7.53 23.58
C SER A 609 -3.66 7.71 24.39
N SER A 610 -4.63 8.46 23.82
CA SER A 610 -5.95 8.61 24.41
C SER A 610 -6.79 7.32 24.38
N LYS A 611 -6.34 6.29 23.66
CA LYS A 611 -7.00 4.98 23.59
C LYS A 611 -6.83 4.13 24.85
N PHE A 612 -5.94 4.51 25.77
CA PHE A 612 -5.71 3.79 27.01
C PHE A 612 -6.19 4.59 28.23
N ALA A 613 -6.53 3.89 29.30
CA ALA A 613 -6.84 4.47 30.57
C ALA A 613 -5.64 5.27 31.14
N ALA A 614 -5.91 6.14 32.09
CA ALA A 614 -4.90 7.10 32.57
C ALA A 614 -3.61 6.45 33.09
N GLU A 615 -3.72 5.29 33.75
CA GLU A 615 -2.59 4.55 34.31
C GLU A 615 -1.70 3.90 33.28
N ASN A 616 -2.28 3.44 32.14
CA ASN A 616 -1.58 2.73 31.07
C ASN A 616 -1.38 3.60 29.82
N ARG A 617 -1.68 4.91 29.92
CA ARG A 617 -1.68 5.83 28.78
C ARG A 617 -0.30 6.02 28.13
N TRP A 618 0.77 5.99 28.94
CA TRP A 618 2.12 6.32 28.51
C TRP A 618 2.99 5.09 28.37
N GLY A 619 3.69 5.00 27.23
CA GLY A 619 4.67 3.97 26.92
C GLY A 619 6.04 4.55 26.63
N ASN A 620 7.09 3.78 26.89
CA ASN A 620 8.48 4.12 26.56
C ASN A 620 9.02 3.14 25.53
N PHE A 621 9.36 3.66 24.37
CA PHE A 621 9.86 2.87 23.24
C PHE A 621 11.28 3.32 22.94
N TRP A 622 12.19 2.36 22.79
CA TRP A 622 13.59 2.66 22.55
C TRP A 622 14.24 1.65 21.63
N ALA A 623 15.30 2.07 20.98
CA ALA A 623 16.07 1.21 20.10
C ALA A 623 17.55 1.57 20.13
N LEU A 624 18.39 0.55 19.95
CA LEU A 624 19.82 0.66 19.82
C LEU A 624 20.26 -0.17 18.62
N SER A 625 21.07 0.39 17.73
CA SER A 625 21.67 -0.34 16.63
C SER A 625 23.13 0.04 16.41
N GLY A 626 23.88 -0.89 15.86
CA GLY A 626 25.28 -0.71 15.51
C GLY A 626 25.60 -1.27 14.13
N GLY A 627 26.58 -0.67 13.47
CA GLY A 627 27.09 -1.07 12.17
C GLY A 627 28.62 -1.07 12.17
N TRP A 628 29.17 -2.09 11.55
CA TRP A 628 30.60 -2.20 11.29
C TRP A 628 30.85 -2.38 9.80
N ARG A 629 31.42 -1.39 9.16
CA ARG A 629 31.81 -1.46 7.76
C ARG A 629 33.15 -2.13 7.64
N VAL A 630 33.13 -3.45 7.49
CA VAL A 630 34.29 -4.33 7.44
C VAL A 630 35.20 -3.95 6.26
N SER A 631 34.61 -3.62 5.10
CA SER A 631 35.32 -3.19 3.89
C SER A 631 36.19 -1.95 4.07
N ALA A 632 35.88 -1.10 5.07
CA ALA A 632 36.69 0.10 5.38
C ALA A 632 37.93 -0.21 6.24
N GLU A 633 38.16 -1.44 6.66
CA GLU A 633 39.31 -1.86 7.44
C GLU A 633 40.57 -2.07 6.58
N GLU A 634 41.74 -1.83 7.16
CA GLU A 634 42.99 -1.97 6.45
C GLU A 634 43.24 -3.38 5.90
N PHE A 635 42.86 -4.43 6.66
CA PHE A 635 43.03 -5.81 6.23
C PHE A 635 42.13 -6.22 5.06
N MET A 636 41.07 -5.42 4.74
CA MET A 636 40.20 -5.65 3.61
C MET A 636 40.68 -5.01 2.31
N LYS A 637 41.67 -4.11 2.37
CA LYS A 637 42.25 -3.43 1.19
C LYS A 637 42.93 -4.37 0.21
N GLU A 638 43.29 -5.59 0.66
CA GLU A 638 43.85 -6.62 -0.20
C GLU A 638 42.83 -7.36 -1.04
N PHE A 639 41.54 -7.15 -0.76
CA PHE A 639 40.42 -7.82 -1.45
C PHE A 639 39.69 -6.85 -2.39
N ASP A 640 40.33 -6.47 -3.51
CA ASP A 640 39.79 -5.54 -4.50
C ASP A 640 38.43 -5.90 -5.07
N TRP A 641 38.03 -7.17 -5.00
CA TRP A 641 36.71 -7.64 -5.46
C TRP A 641 35.58 -7.34 -4.47
N VAL A 642 35.89 -6.96 -3.22
CA VAL A 642 34.92 -6.54 -2.22
C VAL A 642 34.76 -5.02 -2.28
N SER A 643 33.67 -4.51 -2.83
CA SER A 643 33.42 -3.08 -2.94
C SER A 643 32.87 -2.51 -1.63
N ASP A 644 31.94 -3.21 -0.98
CA ASP A 644 31.43 -2.87 0.34
C ASP A 644 31.00 -4.13 1.10
N LEU A 645 31.26 -4.15 2.41
CA LEU A 645 30.81 -5.20 3.33
C LEU A 645 30.56 -4.56 4.69
N LYS A 646 29.28 -4.62 5.13
CA LYS A 646 28.84 -4.03 6.39
C LYS A 646 28.00 -5.05 7.18
N VAL A 647 28.35 -5.23 8.45
CA VAL A 647 27.59 -6.04 9.41
C VAL A 647 26.79 -5.11 10.30
N ARG A 648 25.52 -5.45 10.54
CA ARG A 648 24.57 -4.67 11.33
C ARG A 648 23.94 -5.52 12.43
N PHE A 649 23.70 -4.87 13.57
CA PHE A 649 22.89 -5.43 14.66
C PHE A 649 21.96 -4.36 15.20
N GLY A 650 20.70 -4.69 15.41
CA GLY A 650 19.72 -3.81 16.01
C GLY A 650 18.86 -4.53 17.04
N TYR A 651 18.50 -3.82 18.11
CA TYR A 651 17.49 -4.21 19.07
C TYR A 651 16.56 -3.02 19.34
N GLY A 652 15.26 -3.29 19.41
CA GLY A 652 14.31 -2.22 19.69
C GLY A 652 13.00 -2.75 20.27
N VAL A 653 12.33 -1.84 20.97
CA VAL A 653 11.00 -2.03 21.55
C VAL A 653 10.05 -0.99 20.94
N THR A 654 8.96 -1.47 20.35
CA THR A 654 7.87 -0.63 19.81
C THR A 654 6.55 -1.09 20.41
N GLY A 655 5.59 -0.16 20.54
CA GLY A 655 4.25 -0.49 21.00
C GLY A 655 3.26 -0.58 19.86
N ASN A 656 2.08 -1.13 20.11
CA ASN A 656 0.94 -1.12 19.21
C ASN A 656 -0.31 -0.65 19.95
N ASN A 657 -1.06 0.27 19.35
CA ASN A 657 -2.31 0.81 19.85
C ASN A 657 -3.40 0.86 18.78
N ASP A 658 -3.24 0.10 17.70
CA ASP A 658 -4.18 0.12 16.57
C ASP A 658 -5.38 -0.78 16.84
N PHE A 659 -6.27 -0.29 17.69
CA PHE A 659 -7.62 -0.81 17.95
C PHE A 659 -8.61 0.36 18.02
N ASP A 660 -9.90 0.08 17.95
CA ASP A 660 -10.93 1.12 17.95
C ASP A 660 -11.03 1.83 19.31
N ALA A 661 -10.90 3.17 19.32
CA ALA A 661 -10.99 4.00 20.52
C ALA A 661 -12.35 3.91 21.22
N SER A 662 -13.42 3.51 20.55
CA SER A 662 -14.77 3.36 21.11
C SER A 662 -14.82 2.35 22.25
N TYR A 663 -13.92 1.36 22.26
CA TYR A 663 -13.85 0.35 23.32
C TYR A 663 -13.36 0.89 24.68
N MET A 664 -12.77 2.07 24.70
CA MET A 664 -12.34 2.76 25.92
C MET A 664 -13.36 3.79 26.43
N ALA A 665 -14.50 3.93 25.75
CA ALA A 665 -15.59 4.78 26.16
C ALA A 665 -16.74 3.98 26.75
N ASN A 666 -17.35 4.48 27.81
CA ASN A 666 -18.63 3.97 28.26
C ASN A 666 -19.71 4.40 27.26
N THR A 667 -20.00 3.54 26.31
CA THR A 667 -21.08 3.78 25.35
C THR A 667 -22.41 3.30 25.91
N LEU A 668 -23.47 3.99 25.55
CA LEU A 668 -24.83 3.64 25.90
C LEU A 668 -25.59 3.36 24.60
N SER A 669 -26.31 2.24 24.54
CA SER A 669 -27.25 1.96 23.45
C SER A 669 -28.68 2.11 23.91
N ARG A 670 -29.56 2.43 22.96
CA ARG A 670 -31.02 2.58 23.19
C ARG A 670 -31.78 1.29 22.87
N ASP A 671 -31.14 0.22 22.60
CA ASP A 671 -31.70 -1.07 22.19
C ASP A 671 -32.14 -1.96 23.37
N GLN A 672 -32.04 -1.47 24.58
CA GLN A 672 -32.50 -2.17 25.77
C GLN A 672 -33.96 -1.83 26.11
N TYR A 673 -34.68 -2.79 26.66
CA TYR A 673 -36.06 -2.66 27.04
C TYR A 673 -36.19 -2.81 28.55
N TRP A 674 -37.01 -1.96 29.17
CA TRP A 674 -37.33 -2.02 30.57
C TRP A 674 -38.85 -2.07 30.72
N MET A 675 -39.34 -2.97 31.55
CA MET A 675 -40.78 -3.01 31.88
C MET A 675 -41.10 -1.91 32.87
N LEU A 676 -41.94 -0.98 32.46
CA LEU A 676 -42.44 0.07 33.32
C LEU A 676 -43.45 -0.50 34.34
N PRO A 677 -43.70 0.19 35.46
CA PRO A 677 -44.73 -0.21 36.44
C PRO A 677 -46.15 -0.35 35.84
N SER A 678 -46.40 0.28 34.70
CA SER A 678 -47.63 0.15 33.91
C SER A 678 -47.78 -1.19 33.20
N GLY A 679 -46.74 -2.06 33.19
CA GLY A 679 -46.70 -3.29 32.43
C GLY A 679 -46.32 -3.09 30.94
N SER A 680 -46.06 -1.87 30.48
CA SER A 680 -45.59 -1.58 29.11
C SER A 680 -44.05 -1.57 29.04
N TRP A 681 -43.51 -2.01 27.88
CA TRP A 681 -42.10 -1.97 27.62
C TRP A 681 -41.71 -0.58 27.11
N ALA A 682 -40.63 -0.03 27.65
CA ALA A 682 -40.02 1.21 27.20
C ALA A 682 -38.56 0.99 26.79
N TYR A 683 -38.14 1.71 25.75
CA TYR A 683 -36.72 1.79 25.41
C TYR A 683 -35.96 2.54 26.46
N VAL A 684 -34.87 1.99 26.94
CA VAL A 684 -33.96 2.62 27.90
C VAL A 684 -32.55 2.63 27.35
N TYR A 685 -31.76 3.57 27.84
CA TYR A 685 -30.33 3.61 27.55
C TYR A 685 -29.60 2.73 28.56
N GLY A 686 -28.90 1.73 28.08
CA GLY A 686 -28.07 0.84 28.87
C GLY A 686 -26.62 0.83 28.40
N PRO A 687 -25.68 0.43 29.28
CA PRO A 687 -24.28 0.26 28.85
C PRO A 687 -24.17 -0.73 27.69
N SER A 688 -23.46 -0.34 26.61
CA SER A 688 -23.26 -1.17 25.42
C SER A 688 -21.80 -1.55 25.18
N SER A 689 -20.87 -1.08 26.01
CA SER A 689 -19.46 -1.44 25.96
C SER A 689 -18.93 -1.93 27.30
N ASN A 690 -17.95 -2.83 27.27
CA ASN A 690 -17.21 -3.30 28.43
C ASN A 690 -15.82 -2.69 28.43
N VAL A 691 -15.68 -1.51 29.05
CA VAL A 691 -14.37 -0.85 29.17
C VAL A 691 -13.45 -1.67 30.06
N ASN A 692 -12.23 -1.92 29.60
CA ASN A 692 -11.17 -2.52 30.39
C ASN A 692 -10.16 -1.47 30.85
N PRO A 693 -10.20 -1.01 32.10
CA PRO A 693 -9.29 0.02 32.62
C PRO A 693 -7.83 -0.47 32.69
N TYR A 694 -7.61 -1.77 32.66
CA TYR A 694 -6.29 -2.39 32.77
C TYR A 694 -5.66 -2.72 31.41
N LEU A 695 -6.34 -2.41 30.31
CA LEU A 695 -5.80 -2.64 28.97
C LEU A 695 -4.48 -1.89 28.80
N GLY A 696 -3.41 -2.65 28.58
CA GLY A 696 -2.05 -2.14 28.40
C GLY A 696 -1.60 -2.19 26.94
N TRP A 697 -0.42 -1.64 26.70
CA TRP A 697 0.21 -1.68 25.40
C TRP A 697 0.52 -3.11 24.96
N GLU A 698 0.33 -3.39 23.68
CA GLU A 698 0.94 -4.52 23.04
C GLU A 698 2.37 -4.12 22.65
N GLU A 699 3.39 -4.79 23.22
CA GLU A 699 4.79 -4.47 23.01
C GLU A 699 5.46 -5.47 22.08
N LYS A 700 6.14 -4.98 21.07
CA LYS A 700 7.00 -5.76 20.19
C LYS A 700 8.47 -5.52 20.54
N LYS A 701 9.17 -6.58 20.92
CA LYS A 701 10.62 -6.62 21.19
C LYS A 701 11.29 -7.37 20.05
N GLU A 702 12.14 -6.68 19.29
CA GLU A 702 12.76 -7.25 18.08
C GLU A 702 14.27 -7.07 18.09
N TRP A 703 15.00 -8.11 17.73
CA TRP A 703 16.40 -7.99 17.31
C TRP A 703 16.57 -8.43 15.85
N ASN A 704 17.51 -7.78 15.17
CA ASN A 704 17.86 -8.03 13.79
C ASN A 704 19.38 -8.08 13.64
N ILE A 705 19.89 -9.06 12.89
CA ILE A 705 21.28 -9.14 12.44
C ILE A 705 21.24 -9.07 10.92
N GLY A 706 22.04 -8.18 10.34
CA GLY A 706 22.11 -8.00 8.90
C GLY A 706 23.53 -7.89 8.36
N VAL A 707 23.67 -8.28 7.11
CA VAL A 707 24.91 -8.12 6.33
C VAL A 707 24.55 -7.47 5.02
N ASP A 708 25.11 -6.29 4.75
CA ASP A 708 25.04 -5.64 3.44
C ASP A 708 26.34 -5.90 2.71
N TYR A 709 26.27 -6.26 1.43
CA TYR A 709 27.45 -6.58 0.63
C TYR A 709 27.36 -6.02 -0.78
N SER A 710 28.53 -5.68 -1.31
CA SER A 710 28.70 -5.29 -2.70
C SER A 710 30.06 -5.77 -3.19
N PHE A 711 30.08 -6.32 -4.41
CA PHE A 711 31.26 -6.95 -5.01
C PHE A 711 31.50 -6.46 -6.43
N PHE A 712 32.73 -6.62 -6.90
CA PHE A 712 33.14 -6.40 -8.30
C PHE A 712 32.86 -4.98 -8.80
N GLY A 713 33.23 -3.95 -8.01
CA GLY A 713 32.93 -2.56 -8.36
C GLY A 713 31.43 -2.24 -8.37
N ASN A 714 30.69 -2.76 -7.40
CA ASN A 714 29.22 -2.63 -7.22
C ASN A 714 28.37 -3.34 -8.29
N ARG A 715 28.98 -4.17 -9.15
CA ARG A 715 28.21 -4.93 -10.15
C ARG A 715 27.31 -6.01 -9.55
N MET A 716 27.64 -6.50 -8.35
CA MET A 716 26.79 -7.40 -7.58
C MET A 716 26.63 -6.83 -6.18
N TYR A 717 25.40 -6.64 -5.75
CA TYR A 717 25.08 -6.10 -4.43
C TYR A 717 23.91 -6.86 -3.81
N GLY A 718 23.79 -6.77 -2.49
CA GLY A 718 22.67 -7.39 -1.81
C GLY A 718 22.76 -7.23 -0.30
N LYS A 719 21.85 -7.93 0.36
CA LYS A 719 21.79 -7.98 1.81
C LYS A 719 21.19 -9.29 2.30
N PHE A 720 21.52 -9.64 3.51
CA PHE A 720 20.91 -10.72 4.26
C PHE A 720 20.51 -10.18 5.63
N ASP A 721 19.29 -10.47 6.07
CA ASP A 721 18.78 -10.13 7.39
C ASP A 721 18.18 -11.38 8.05
N TYR A 722 18.45 -11.55 9.35
CA TYR A 722 17.76 -12.51 10.21
C TYR A 722 17.18 -11.76 11.40
N TYR A 723 15.89 -11.99 11.71
CA TYR A 723 15.19 -11.28 12.77
C TYR A 723 14.39 -12.26 13.64
N ARG A 724 14.19 -11.84 14.89
CA ARG A 724 13.29 -12.50 15.85
C ARG A 724 12.56 -11.43 16.65
N ARG A 725 11.25 -11.60 16.73
CA ARG A 725 10.31 -10.71 17.41
C ARG A 725 9.58 -11.47 18.47
N LYS A 726 9.42 -10.85 19.63
CA LYS A 726 8.50 -11.27 20.68
C LYS A 726 7.44 -10.18 20.82
N ILE A 727 6.18 -10.54 20.76
CA ILE A 727 5.04 -9.69 20.99
C ILE A 727 4.47 -10.07 22.34
N ASP A 728 4.53 -9.12 23.29
CA ASP A 728 4.03 -9.28 24.65
C ASP A 728 2.69 -8.55 24.80
N GLY A 729 1.72 -9.14 25.49
CA GLY A 729 0.43 -8.53 25.78
C GLY A 729 -0.42 -8.33 24.54
N MET A 730 -0.55 -9.36 23.69
CA MET A 730 -1.41 -9.32 22.49
C MET A 730 -2.80 -8.78 22.83
N ILE A 731 -3.24 -7.75 22.13
CA ILE A 731 -4.57 -7.14 22.30
C ILE A 731 -5.61 -7.88 21.48
N TYR A 732 -6.65 -8.37 22.13
CA TYR A 732 -7.73 -9.12 21.48
C TYR A 732 -9.08 -8.87 22.13
N GLU A 733 -10.17 -8.97 21.32
CA GLU A 733 -11.54 -8.91 21.81
C GLU A 733 -12.01 -10.31 22.22
N VAL A 734 -12.10 -10.53 23.51
CA VAL A 734 -12.48 -11.84 24.09
C VAL A 734 -13.97 -11.88 24.45
N ASN A 735 -14.54 -13.09 24.42
CA ASN A 735 -15.89 -13.31 24.93
C ASN A 735 -15.89 -13.28 26.46
N VAL A 736 -16.83 -12.55 27.05
CA VAL A 736 -17.06 -12.45 28.49
C VAL A 736 -18.50 -12.85 28.86
N PRO A 737 -18.72 -13.37 30.08
CA PRO A 737 -20.05 -13.83 30.49
C PRO A 737 -21.03 -12.67 30.65
N GLN A 738 -22.27 -12.89 30.27
CA GLN A 738 -23.40 -12.00 30.50
C GLN A 738 -24.45 -12.70 31.40
N PRO A 739 -24.77 -12.16 32.59
CA PRO A 739 -24.10 -11.11 33.34
C PRO A 739 -22.75 -11.57 33.95
N PRO A 740 -21.87 -10.72 34.47
CA PRO A 740 -22.12 -9.31 34.89
C PRO A 740 -21.82 -8.27 33.80
N TYR A 741 -21.23 -8.68 32.67
CA TYR A 741 -20.87 -7.75 31.61
C TYR A 741 -22.12 -7.36 30.79
N PRO A 742 -22.34 -6.06 30.49
CA PRO A 742 -23.46 -5.61 29.67
C PRO A 742 -23.38 -6.07 28.21
N ASN A 743 -22.16 -6.32 27.69
CA ASN A 743 -21.90 -6.86 26.36
C ASN A 743 -21.10 -8.16 26.50
N GLY A 744 -21.30 -9.11 25.60
CA GLY A 744 -20.59 -10.40 25.57
C GLY A 744 -19.11 -10.34 25.20
N LYS A 745 -18.52 -9.15 24.97
CA LYS A 745 -17.15 -8.98 24.51
C LYS A 745 -16.40 -7.91 25.28
N GLN A 746 -15.11 -8.09 25.45
CA GLN A 746 -14.21 -7.11 26.09
C GLN A 746 -12.80 -7.22 25.48
N TRP A 747 -12.13 -6.08 25.32
CA TRP A 747 -10.73 -6.04 24.90
C TRP A 747 -9.78 -6.32 26.06
N GLN A 748 -8.87 -7.27 25.89
CA GLN A 748 -7.92 -7.70 26.89
C GLN A 748 -6.55 -7.96 26.28
N ASN A 749 -5.50 -7.93 27.12
CA ASN A 749 -4.19 -8.46 26.77
C ASN A 749 -4.21 -9.97 27.04
N ILE A 750 -4.05 -10.81 25.97
CA ILE A 750 -4.37 -12.24 26.05
C ILE A 750 -3.17 -13.16 26.06
N GLY A 751 -1.95 -12.69 25.85
CA GLY A 751 -0.80 -13.58 25.81
C GLY A 751 0.39 -13.06 25.05
N GLU A 752 1.27 -13.96 24.65
CA GLU A 752 2.52 -13.68 23.98
C GLU A 752 2.67 -14.52 22.72
N MET A 753 3.25 -13.95 21.67
CA MET A 753 3.63 -14.67 20.47
C MET A 753 5.05 -14.34 20.04
N GLU A 754 5.63 -15.25 19.27
CA GLU A 754 6.92 -15.07 18.62
C GLU A 754 6.76 -15.10 17.11
N SER A 755 7.50 -14.26 16.41
CA SER A 755 7.70 -14.32 14.96
C SER A 755 9.20 -14.24 14.65
N LYS A 756 9.66 -15.03 13.69
CA LYS A 756 11.06 -15.05 13.24
C LYS A 756 11.13 -15.31 11.75
N GLY A 757 12.20 -14.84 11.14
CA GLY A 757 12.39 -15.03 9.71
C GLY A 757 13.76 -14.59 9.23
N TRP A 758 13.99 -14.85 7.96
CA TRP A 758 15.16 -14.39 7.24
C TRP A 758 14.77 -13.77 5.90
N GLU A 759 15.57 -12.83 5.45
CA GLU A 759 15.45 -12.13 4.18
C GLU A 759 16.80 -12.16 3.46
N PHE A 760 16.76 -12.41 2.16
CA PHE A 760 17.92 -12.37 1.29
C PHE A 760 17.60 -11.58 0.03
N GLU A 761 18.44 -10.65 -0.32
CA GLU A 761 18.35 -9.88 -1.55
C GLU A 761 19.70 -9.92 -2.27
N VAL A 762 19.68 -10.17 -3.55
CA VAL A 762 20.85 -10.05 -4.43
C VAL A 762 20.42 -9.41 -5.75
N GLY A 763 21.18 -8.45 -6.20
CA GLY A 763 20.96 -7.76 -7.48
C GLY A 763 22.27 -7.42 -8.15
N GLY A 764 22.22 -7.12 -9.44
CA GLY A 764 23.38 -6.67 -10.16
C GLY A 764 23.26 -6.72 -11.68
N ASP A 765 24.25 -6.18 -12.32
CA ASP A 765 24.40 -6.20 -13.77
C ASP A 765 25.14 -7.48 -14.20
N ILE A 766 24.37 -8.47 -14.65
CA ILE A 766 24.89 -9.77 -15.11
C ILE A 766 25.74 -9.55 -16.38
N ILE A 767 25.22 -8.76 -17.29
CA ILE A 767 25.91 -8.34 -18.51
C ILE A 767 25.78 -6.82 -18.63
N GLN A 768 26.92 -6.16 -18.83
CA GLN A 768 26.97 -4.73 -19.12
C GLN A 768 27.98 -4.49 -20.23
N ASN A 769 27.50 -4.04 -21.37
CA ASN A 769 28.34 -3.60 -22.47
C ASN A 769 27.70 -2.39 -23.16
N LYS A 770 28.35 -1.84 -24.18
CA LYS A 770 27.95 -0.60 -24.85
C LYS A 770 26.50 -0.56 -25.33
N ASP A 771 25.99 -1.65 -25.84
CA ASP A 771 24.67 -1.70 -26.49
C ASP A 771 23.64 -2.53 -25.70
N PHE A 772 24.09 -3.38 -24.76
CA PHE A 772 23.25 -4.31 -24.05
C PHE A 772 23.58 -4.38 -22.56
N THR A 773 22.55 -4.21 -21.75
CA THR A 773 22.64 -4.42 -20.30
C THR A 773 21.56 -5.43 -19.87
N TRP A 774 21.97 -6.38 -19.03
CA TRP A 774 21.05 -7.26 -18.33
C TRP A 774 21.25 -7.09 -16.83
N THR A 775 20.26 -6.44 -16.18
CA THR A 775 20.19 -6.30 -14.74
C THR A 775 19.20 -7.31 -14.18
N SER A 776 19.58 -8.04 -13.15
CA SER A 776 18.73 -9.01 -12.48
C SER A 776 18.74 -8.77 -10.98
N SER A 777 17.57 -8.88 -10.34
CA SER A 777 17.44 -8.85 -8.88
C SER A 777 16.54 -9.96 -8.39
N LEU A 778 17.00 -10.66 -7.35
CA LEU A 778 16.29 -11.73 -6.66
C LEU A 778 16.16 -11.33 -5.19
N ASN A 779 14.95 -11.42 -4.68
CA ASN A 779 14.70 -11.33 -3.25
C ASN A 779 13.98 -12.59 -2.76
N MET A 780 14.31 -13.01 -1.55
CA MET A 780 13.73 -14.19 -0.91
C MET A 780 13.44 -13.88 0.55
N SER A 781 12.38 -14.48 1.08
CA SER A 781 12.06 -14.35 2.50
C SER A 781 11.34 -15.59 3.04
N HIS A 782 11.48 -15.79 4.35
CA HIS A 782 10.76 -16.78 5.13
C HIS A 782 10.28 -16.14 6.43
N ASN A 783 9.05 -16.44 6.81
CA ASN A 783 8.46 -16.04 8.09
C ASN A 783 7.80 -17.23 8.77
N SER A 784 7.93 -17.32 10.07
CA SER A 784 7.18 -18.28 10.91
C SER A 784 6.75 -17.59 12.20
N GLY A 785 5.63 -18.01 12.75
CA GLY A 785 5.06 -17.48 13.98
C GLY A 785 4.58 -18.61 14.90
N LYS A 786 4.62 -18.35 16.23
CA LYS A 786 4.19 -19.31 17.25
C LYS A 786 3.57 -18.58 18.43
N ILE A 787 2.48 -19.11 18.97
CA ILE A 787 1.92 -18.68 20.25
C ILE A 787 2.78 -19.24 21.38
N LEU A 788 3.27 -18.35 22.26
CA LEU A 788 4.11 -18.75 23.38
C LEU A 788 3.30 -19.05 24.63
N THR A 789 2.43 -18.12 25.00
CA THR A 789 1.56 -18.21 26.19
C THR A 789 0.21 -17.57 25.93
N MET A 790 -0.80 -18.06 26.65
CA MET A 790 -2.14 -17.46 26.67
C MET A 790 -2.50 -17.10 28.12
N TYR A 791 -3.12 -15.93 28.35
CA TYR A 791 -3.43 -15.40 29.68
C TYR A 791 -4.88 -15.62 30.07
N GLY A 792 -5.11 -15.86 31.35
CA GLY A 792 -6.44 -15.96 31.94
C GLY A 792 -7.22 -17.19 31.48
N ASN A 793 -8.52 -17.00 31.27
CA ASN A 793 -9.44 -18.06 30.81
C ASN A 793 -9.42 -18.29 29.29
N ASN A 794 -8.60 -17.52 28.54
CA ASN A 794 -8.54 -17.60 27.08
C ASN A 794 -7.48 -18.60 26.65
N SER A 795 -7.67 -19.90 27.00
CA SER A 795 -6.69 -20.93 26.66
C SER A 795 -6.64 -21.28 25.18
N ARG A 796 -7.70 -20.99 24.45
CA ARG A 796 -7.79 -21.25 22.99
C ARG A 796 -8.79 -20.33 22.33
N MET A 797 -8.60 -20.09 21.01
CA MET A 797 -9.54 -19.40 20.14
C MET A 797 -9.64 -20.15 18.82
N ASP A 798 -10.84 -20.43 18.38
CA ASP A 798 -11.12 -21.06 17.09
C ASP A 798 -11.55 -19.98 16.07
N GLY A 799 -11.21 -20.17 14.80
CA GLY A 799 -11.49 -19.22 13.73
C GLY A 799 -11.34 -19.82 12.33
N ASN A 800 -11.46 -19.00 11.31
CA ASN A 800 -11.60 -19.41 9.92
C ASN A 800 -12.82 -20.32 9.73
N ALA A 801 -13.97 -19.79 10.16
CA ALA A 801 -15.25 -20.48 10.00
C ALA A 801 -15.56 -20.76 8.53
N MET A 802 -16.06 -21.94 8.25
CA MET A 802 -16.57 -22.32 6.95
C MET A 802 -18.04 -21.91 6.86
N ASP A 803 -18.31 -20.61 6.60
CA ASP A 803 -19.61 -19.94 6.78
C ASP A 803 -20.71 -20.34 5.77
N GLU A 804 -20.44 -21.31 4.90
CA GLU A 804 -21.38 -21.70 3.87
C GLU A 804 -22.32 -22.85 4.28
N PRO A 805 -23.38 -23.13 3.55
CA PRO A 805 -24.38 -24.07 3.94
C PRO A 805 -23.82 -25.40 4.43
N GLY A 806 -24.27 -25.81 5.62
CA GLY A 806 -23.77 -27.00 6.29
C GLY A 806 -22.37 -26.81 6.88
N TRP A 807 -22.12 -25.68 7.52
CA TRP A 807 -20.87 -25.29 8.19
C TRP A 807 -20.16 -26.46 8.90
N PRO A 808 -18.97 -26.91 8.39
CA PRO A 808 -18.25 -28.03 8.99
C PRO A 808 -17.37 -27.64 10.18
N GLY A 809 -17.33 -26.37 10.59
CA GLY A 809 -16.59 -25.87 11.74
C GLY A 809 -15.42 -24.94 11.37
N ASP A 810 -14.61 -24.62 12.37
CA ASP A 810 -13.46 -23.72 12.25
C ASP A 810 -12.20 -24.47 11.82
N ALA A 811 -11.47 -23.92 10.84
CA ALA A 811 -10.25 -24.52 10.27
C ALA A 811 -8.95 -24.04 10.90
N ALA A 812 -8.99 -23.07 11.81
CA ALA A 812 -7.83 -22.52 12.52
C ALA A 812 -8.07 -22.49 14.02
N ARG A 813 -6.98 -22.67 14.79
CA ARG A 813 -7.00 -22.53 16.25
C ARG A 813 -5.73 -21.85 16.72
N ILE A 814 -5.90 -20.93 17.67
CA ILE A 814 -4.83 -20.34 18.46
C ILE A 814 -4.89 -20.93 19.87
N GLU A 815 -3.80 -21.53 20.29
CA GLU A 815 -3.58 -21.99 21.66
C GLU A 815 -2.08 -21.98 21.98
N GLU A 816 -1.72 -22.17 23.24
CA GLU A 816 -0.34 -22.19 23.66
C GLU A 816 0.45 -23.30 22.92
N GLY A 817 1.56 -22.94 22.31
CA GLY A 817 2.39 -23.83 21.53
C GLY A 817 1.98 -23.95 20.05
N ALA A 818 0.83 -23.43 19.61
CA ALA A 818 0.38 -23.52 18.23
C ALA A 818 1.24 -22.66 17.29
N GLU A 819 1.53 -23.22 16.12
CA GLU A 819 2.14 -22.46 15.02
C GLU A 819 1.11 -21.62 14.29
N ILE A 820 1.44 -20.36 14.00
CA ILE A 820 0.62 -19.51 13.14
C ILE A 820 0.64 -20.07 11.71
N GLY A 821 -0.52 -20.17 11.11
CA GLY A 821 -0.67 -20.69 9.76
C GLY A 821 -1.02 -22.17 9.69
N ALA A 822 -0.95 -22.90 10.79
CA ALA A 822 -1.36 -24.31 10.83
C ALA A 822 -2.88 -24.44 10.78
N PHE A 823 -3.38 -25.34 9.95
CA PHE A 823 -4.79 -25.72 9.94
C PHE A 823 -5.10 -26.64 11.11
N HIS A 824 -6.28 -26.47 11.71
CA HIS A 824 -6.81 -27.29 12.78
C HIS A 824 -8.07 -28.04 12.31
N MET A 825 -7.91 -29.28 11.88
CA MET A 825 -8.96 -30.05 11.22
C MET A 825 -8.86 -31.53 11.49
N TRP A 826 -9.85 -32.29 11.08
CA TRP A 826 -9.85 -33.76 11.18
C TRP A 826 -8.88 -34.35 10.15
N LYS A 827 -8.22 -35.44 10.55
CA LYS A 827 -7.35 -36.19 9.65
C LYS A 827 -8.16 -37.24 8.91
N PHE A 828 -8.07 -37.23 7.59
CA PHE A 828 -8.72 -38.16 6.68
C PHE A 828 -8.11 -39.57 6.76
N ALA A 829 -8.98 -40.58 6.83
CA ALA A 829 -8.55 -41.99 6.89
C ALA A 829 -8.97 -42.80 5.66
N GLY A 830 -9.93 -42.32 4.84
CA GLY A 830 -10.46 -43.01 3.68
C GLY A 830 -11.95 -42.82 3.53
N PHE A 831 -12.55 -43.57 2.65
CA PHE A 831 -14.01 -43.64 2.47
C PHE A 831 -14.50 -45.05 2.80
N ASP A 832 -15.72 -45.15 3.28
CA ASP A 832 -16.41 -46.41 3.41
C ASP A 832 -16.96 -46.91 2.04
N ASP A 833 -17.59 -48.09 2.04
CA ASP A 833 -18.18 -48.68 0.82
C ASP A 833 -19.32 -47.83 0.20
N LYS A 834 -19.81 -46.82 0.92
CA LYS A 834 -20.87 -45.89 0.47
C LYS A 834 -20.33 -44.55 -0.01
N GLY A 835 -19.00 -44.33 0.13
CA GLY A 835 -18.37 -43.06 -0.17
C GLY A 835 -18.50 -42.04 0.97
N ASP A 836 -18.85 -42.46 2.19
CA ASP A 836 -18.86 -41.60 3.37
C ASP A 836 -17.44 -41.49 3.97
N PHE A 837 -17.12 -40.31 4.55
CA PHE A 837 -15.82 -40.04 5.09
C PHE A 837 -15.50 -40.88 6.33
N LEU A 838 -14.32 -41.47 6.36
CA LEU A 838 -13.66 -42.08 7.51
C LEU A 838 -12.57 -41.13 8.01
N LEU A 839 -12.49 -40.91 9.31
CA LEU A 839 -11.55 -40.00 9.95
C LEU A 839 -10.74 -40.72 11.03
N TYR A 840 -9.57 -40.21 11.34
CA TYR A 840 -8.84 -40.65 12.53
C TYR A 840 -9.32 -39.87 13.77
N ASN A 841 -9.61 -40.60 14.85
CA ASN A 841 -9.84 -39.97 16.15
C ASN A 841 -8.49 -39.57 16.81
N LYS A 842 -8.53 -38.94 17.98
CA LYS A 842 -7.35 -38.51 18.74
C LYS A 842 -6.39 -39.66 19.11
N ASP A 843 -6.93 -40.86 19.22
CA ASP A 843 -6.17 -42.08 19.59
C ASP A 843 -5.59 -42.80 18.37
N GLY A 844 -5.81 -42.27 17.16
CA GLY A 844 -5.31 -42.83 15.89
C GLY A 844 -6.17 -43.95 15.31
N GLU A 845 -7.37 -44.19 15.83
CA GLU A 845 -8.32 -45.18 15.33
C GLU A 845 -9.16 -44.59 14.19
N VAL A 846 -9.52 -45.45 13.23
CA VAL A 846 -10.40 -45.05 12.11
C VAL A 846 -11.85 -45.11 12.55
N ILE A 847 -12.56 -44.01 12.47
CA ILE A 847 -13.96 -43.87 12.83
C ILE A 847 -14.80 -43.30 11.66
N PRO A 848 -16.08 -43.62 11.55
CA PRO A 848 -16.99 -42.91 10.68
C PRO A 848 -17.07 -41.44 11.06
N ALA A 849 -17.18 -40.54 10.07
CA ALA A 849 -17.26 -39.08 10.33
C ALA A 849 -18.46 -38.69 11.21
N SER A 850 -19.52 -39.50 11.28
CA SER A 850 -20.65 -39.32 12.17
C SER A 850 -20.34 -39.47 13.67
N GLN A 851 -19.22 -40.10 14.01
CA GLN A 851 -18.76 -40.35 15.39
C GLN A 851 -17.63 -39.38 15.83
N LYS A 852 -17.19 -38.46 14.95
CA LYS A 852 -16.13 -37.52 15.25
C LYS A 852 -16.46 -36.57 16.40
N SER A 853 -15.43 -36.23 17.17
CA SER A 853 -15.44 -35.17 18.17
C SER A 853 -14.61 -33.98 17.70
N VAL A 854 -14.86 -32.79 18.26
CA VAL A 854 -13.98 -31.62 18.05
C VAL A 854 -12.58 -31.88 18.61
N ASP A 855 -12.45 -32.73 19.62
CA ASP A 855 -11.17 -33.09 20.22
C ASP A 855 -10.32 -34.04 19.35
N ASP A 856 -10.90 -34.57 18.27
CA ASP A 856 -10.19 -35.39 17.28
C ASP A 856 -9.46 -34.56 16.22
N LYS A 857 -9.70 -33.25 16.21
CA LYS A 857 -8.98 -32.33 15.31
C LYS A 857 -7.51 -32.25 15.65
N GLN A 858 -6.66 -32.13 14.64
CA GLN A 858 -5.21 -32.07 14.74
C GLN A 858 -4.68 -30.87 13.96
N TYR A 859 -3.46 -30.41 14.28
CA TYR A 859 -2.74 -29.44 13.46
C TYR A 859 -2.14 -30.16 12.24
N ILE A 860 -2.59 -29.81 11.06
CA ILE A 860 -2.22 -30.45 9.79
C ILE A 860 -1.93 -29.39 8.75
N GLY A 861 -0.76 -29.48 8.09
CA GLY A 861 -0.38 -28.53 7.06
C GLY A 861 -0.12 -27.10 7.60
N ASN A 862 0.28 -26.20 6.72
CA ASN A 862 0.51 -24.79 7.04
C ASN A 862 0.35 -23.93 5.78
N TYR A 863 -0.43 -22.86 5.85
CA TYR A 863 -0.65 -21.96 4.72
C TYR A 863 0.43 -20.89 4.57
N LEU A 864 1.37 -20.75 5.50
CA LEU A 864 2.48 -19.82 5.35
C LEU A 864 3.57 -20.44 4.47
N PRO A 865 3.96 -19.76 3.36
CA PRO A 865 5.01 -20.27 2.49
C PRO A 865 6.35 -20.45 3.21
N LYS A 866 7.02 -21.56 2.98
CA LYS A 866 8.39 -21.79 3.47
C LYS A 866 9.37 -20.82 2.83
N VAL A 867 9.13 -20.43 1.57
CA VAL A 867 9.92 -19.43 0.87
C VAL A 867 9.00 -18.60 -0.02
N MET A 868 9.11 -17.30 0.09
CA MET A 868 8.55 -16.33 -0.85
C MET A 868 9.68 -15.71 -1.65
N MET A 869 9.53 -15.61 -2.97
CA MET A 869 10.55 -15.10 -3.88
C MET A 869 9.96 -14.01 -4.79
N GLY A 870 10.78 -12.99 -5.09
CA GLY A 870 10.58 -12.06 -6.17
C GLY A 870 11.81 -12.04 -7.08
N TRP A 871 11.63 -12.22 -8.38
CA TRP A 871 12.72 -12.22 -9.36
C TRP A 871 12.40 -11.25 -10.50
N ASN A 872 13.21 -10.20 -10.60
CA ASN A 872 13.03 -9.12 -11.55
C ASN A 872 14.20 -9.07 -12.51
N ASN A 873 13.91 -9.00 -13.81
CA ASN A 873 14.91 -8.92 -14.86
C ASN A 873 14.61 -7.73 -15.76
N THR A 874 15.62 -6.95 -16.06
CA THR A 874 15.57 -5.85 -17.01
C THR A 874 16.66 -6.03 -18.07
N PHE A 875 16.26 -6.03 -19.32
CA PHE A 875 17.14 -6.11 -20.47
C PHE A 875 17.05 -4.79 -21.23
N THR A 876 18.15 -4.13 -21.41
CA THR A 876 18.21 -2.90 -22.22
C THR A 876 19.08 -3.16 -23.44
N TYR A 877 18.55 -2.92 -24.62
CA TYR A 877 19.29 -3.01 -25.86
C TYR A 877 19.10 -1.73 -26.67
N LYS A 878 20.12 -0.88 -26.70
CA LYS A 878 20.03 0.47 -27.30
C LYS A 878 18.84 1.25 -26.71
N ASN A 879 17.83 1.48 -27.56
CA ASN A 879 16.64 2.24 -27.19
C ASN A 879 15.49 1.38 -26.66
N PHE A 880 15.63 0.04 -26.70
CA PHE A 880 14.62 -0.91 -26.20
C PHE A 880 14.90 -1.28 -24.75
N ASP A 881 13.87 -1.42 -23.97
CA ASP A 881 13.89 -2.00 -22.64
C ASP A 881 12.84 -3.11 -22.52
N LEU A 882 13.22 -4.26 -21.98
CA LEU A 882 12.34 -5.37 -21.66
C LEU A 882 12.43 -5.67 -20.16
N GLY A 883 11.32 -5.55 -19.46
CA GLY A 883 11.19 -5.90 -18.04
C GLY A 883 10.37 -7.19 -17.88
N ILE A 884 10.85 -8.13 -17.06
CA ILE A 884 10.13 -9.35 -16.68
C ILE A 884 10.14 -9.45 -15.17
N ASN A 885 8.95 -9.41 -14.56
CA ASN A 885 8.78 -9.49 -13.12
C ASN A 885 8.06 -10.80 -12.76
N MET A 886 8.66 -11.57 -11.88
CA MET A 886 8.18 -12.88 -11.47
C MET A 886 8.20 -13.00 -9.95
N ARG A 887 7.31 -13.80 -9.40
CA ARG A 887 7.32 -14.19 -7.98
C ARG A 887 6.88 -15.63 -7.79
N SER A 888 7.26 -16.19 -6.66
CA SER A 888 6.92 -17.57 -6.32
C SER A 888 6.70 -17.69 -4.81
N TRP A 889 5.70 -18.46 -4.43
CA TRP A 889 5.51 -18.97 -3.07
C TRP A 889 5.68 -20.47 -3.11
N ILE A 890 6.48 -21.01 -2.20
CA ILE A 890 6.90 -22.41 -2.22
C ILE A 890 6.67 -23.05 -0.87
N GLY A 891 6.09 -24.26 -0.87
CA GLY A 891 5.98 -25.13 0.28
C GLY A 891 4.94 -24.65 1.30
N PHE A 892 3.71 -24.50 0.88
CA PHE A 892 2.56 -24.19 1.72
C PHE A 892 1.31 -24.93 1.24
N ASP A 893 0.35 -25.07 2.14
CA ASP A 893 -0.88 -25.79 1.87
C ASP A 893 -2.05 -24.81 1.71
N VAL A 894 -2.97 -25.16 0.81
CA VAL A 894 -4.22 -24.43 0.56
C VAL A 894 -5.40 -25.34 0.82
N LEU A 895 -6.36 -24.89 1.62
CA LEU A 895 -7.63 -25.55 1.79
C LEU A 895 -8.53 -25.22 0.61
N ASN A 896 -8.72 -26.19 -0.29
CA ASN A 896 -9.56 -26.09 -1.47
C ASN A 896 -11.02 -26.36 -1.09
N THR A 897 -11.89 -25.34 -1.11
CA THR A 897 -13.29 -25.49 -0.75
C THR A 897 -14.20 -25.81 -1.93
N TYR A 898 -13.72 -25.78 -3.17
CA TYR A 898 -14.53 -26.11 -4.35
C TYR A 898 -15.03 -27.54 -4.33
N PRO A 899 -14.16 -28.56 -4.17
CA PRO A 899 -14.63 -29.92 -4.05
C PRO A 899 -15.47 -30.16 -2.78
N MET A 900 -15.22 -29.43 -1.69
CA MET A 900 -15.97 -29.57 -0.44
C MET A 900 -17.40 -29.07 -0.57
N TYR A 901 -17.64 -27.98 -1.27
CA TYR A 901 -18.97 -27.34 -1.36
C TYR A 901 -19.72 -27.60 -2.67
N LEU A 902 -19.00 -27.71 -3.78
CA LEU A 902 -19.57 -27.88 -5.11
C LEU A 902 -19.17 -29.21 -5.74
N GLY A 903 -18.43 -30.07 -5.04
CA GLY A 903 -17.91 -31.33 -5.57
C GLY A 903 -18.51 -32.59 -4.97
N ILE A 904 -19.43 -32.49 -4.00
CA ILE A 904 -20.07 -33.66 -3.38
C ILE A 904 -21.35 -33.97 -4.10
N GLN A 905 -21.40 -35.14 -4.78
CA GLN A 905 -22.56 -35.63 -5.46
C GLN A 905 -23.67 -36.09 -4.47
N GLY A 906 -24.93 -35.89 -4.83
CA GLY A 906 -26.06 -36.31 -4.02
C GLY A 906 -26.36 -35.49 -2.76
N GLN A 907 -25.62 -34.38 -2.53
CA GLN A 907 -25.86 -33.49 -1.41
C GLN A 907 -27.28 -32.84 -1.51
N SER A 908 -27.89 -32.55 -0.36
CA SER A 908 -29.18 -31.84 -0.29
C SER A 908 -29.10 -30.51 -1.07
N GLY A 909 -30.07 -30.27 -1.94
CA GLY A 909 -30.06 -29.11 -2.86
C GLY A 909 -29.26 -29.31 -4.13
N ALA A 910 -28.49 -30.38 -4.29
CA ALA A 910 -27.63 -30.61 -5.45
C ALA A 910 -28.39 -30.68 -6.78
N GLY A 911 -29.70 -30.97 -6.77
CA GLY A 911 -30.54 -30.93 -7.96
C GLY A 911 -30.99 -29.52 -8.39
N GLN A 912 -30.75 -28.51 -7.56
CA GLN A 912 -31.05 -27.10 -7.84
C GLN A 912 -29.79 -26.30 -8.19
N TRP A 913 -28.63 -26.72 -7.69
CA TRP A 913 -27.38 -26.01 -7.85
C TRP A 913 -26.47 -26.63 -8.92
N ASN A 914 -25.62 -25.81 -9.50
CA ASN A 914 -24.55 -26.28 -10.37
C ASN A 914 -23.52 -27.10 -9.58
N LEU A 915 -22.74 -27.92 -10.28
CA LEU A 915 -21.71 -28.77 -9.70
C LEU A 915 -20.34 -28.41 -10.30
N TRP A 916 -19.31 -28.51 -9.50
CA TRP A 916 -17.92 -28.43 -9.96
C TRP A 916 -17.61 -29.69 -10.78
N LYS A 917 -17.24 -29.49 -12.04
CA LYS A 917 -17.16 -30.57 -13.04
C LYS A 917 -16.21 -31.70 -12.66
N PRO A 918 -15.00 -31.44 -12.08
CA PRO A 918 -14.12 -32.52 -11.65
C PRO A 918 -14.73 -33.49 -10.63
N ALA A 919 -15.81 -33.12 -9.97
CA ALA A 919 -16.55 -34.04 -9.08
C ALA A 919 -17.19 -35.24 -9.81
N LEU A 920 -17.27 -35.20 -11.13
CA LEU A 920 -17.87 -36.28 -11.92
C LEU A 920 -16.85 -37.29 -12.44
N ASP A 921 -15.68 -36.84 -12.84
CA ASP A 921 -14.71 -37.62 -13.61
C ASP A 921 -13.30 -37.65 -13.01
N ASP A 922 -12.94 -36.73 -12.13
CA ASP A 922 -11.63 -36.78 -11.47
C ASP A 922 -11.59 -37.94 -10.48
N PRO A 923 -10.61 -38.86 -10.59
CA PRO A 923 -10.46 -40.00 -9.70
C PRO A 923 -10.43 -39.62 -8.21
N LYS A 924 -9.93 -38.42 -7.88
CA LYS A 924 -9.84 -37.92 -6.51
C LYS A 924 -11.23 -37.57 -5.94
N PHE A 925 -12.14 -37.02 -6.76
CA PHE A 925 -13.35 -36.41 -6.26
C PHE A 925 -14.67 -37.14 -6.64
N LYS A 926 -14.65 -37.92 -7.73
CA LYS A 926 -15.86 -38.52 -8.32
C LYS A 926 -16.63 -39.47 -7.40
N ASP A 927 -15.95 -40.04 -6.42
CA ASP A 927 -16.54 -41.08 -5.55
C ASP A 927 -16.96 -40.51 -4.17
N ILE A 928 -16.81 -39.21 -3.94
CA ILE A 928 -17.23 -38.56 -2.69
C ILE A 928 -18.74 -38.54 -2.61
N ARG A 929 -19.28 -39.09 -1.53
CA ARG A 929 -20.67 -39.08 -1.15
C ARG A 929 -20.81 -38.58 0.29
N GLY A 930 -21.98 -38.51 0.80
CA GLY A 930 -22.23 -38.16 2.20
C GLY A 930 -22.07 -36.66 2.49
N VAL A 931 -21.85 -36.36 3.77
CA VAL A 931 -21.78 -34.97 4.25
C VAL A 931 -20.36 -34.46 4.22
N LYS A 932 -20.14 -33.23 3.72
CA LYS A 932 -18.85 -32.56 3.69
C LYS A 932 -18.19 -32.55 5.07
N GLN A 933 -16.88 -32.75 5.07
CA GLN A 933 -16.04 -32.78 6.26
C GLN A 933 -14.88 -31.76 6.12
N LEU A 934 -14.55 -31.10 7.22
CA LEU A 934 -13.36 -30.25 7.31
C LEU A 934 -12.15 -31.14 7.63
N CYS A 935 -11.51 -31.68 6.61
CA CYS A 935 -10.37 -32.60 6.79
C CYS A 935 -9.28 -32.33 5.74
N ASP A 936 -8.09 -32.88 5.98
CA ASP A 936 -6.92 -32.72 5.14
C ASP A 936 -7.04 -33.35 3.73
N TYR A 937 -8.09 -34.08 3.46
CA TYR A 937 -8.39 -34.52 2.08
C TYR A 937 -8.52 -33.35 1.10
N PHE A 938 -8.94 -32.19 1.56
CA PHE A 938 -9.10 -30.97 0.80
C PHE A 938 -7.91 -30.01 0.89
N LEU A 939 -6.82 -30.43 1.57
CA LEU A 939 -5.56 -29.69 1.55
C LEU A 939 -4.76 -30.07 0.31
N GLU A 940 -4.22 -29.06 -0.36
CA GLU A 940 -3.39 -29.22 -1.54
C GLU A 940 -2.15 -28.33 -1.45
N ASP A 941 -1.04 -28.75 -2.10
CA ASP A 941 0.14 -27.91 -2.25
C ASP A 941 -0.23 -26.65 -3.07
N GLY A 942 -0.09 -25.48 -2.46
CA GLY A 942 -0.35 -24.18 -3.06
C GLY A 942 0.84 -23.58 -3.77
N SER A 943 1.97 -24.27 -3.89
CA SER A 943 3.19 -23.73 -4.52
C SER A 943 2.94 -23.25 -5.95
N PHE A 944 3.45 -22.05 -6.28
CA PHE A 944 3.29 -21.48 -7.61
C PHE A 944 4.50 -20.63 -8.04
N LEU A 945 4.68 -20.49 -9.34
CA LEU A 945 5.48 -19.48 -10.01
C LEU A 945 4.56 -18.59 -10.84
N LYS A 946 4.57 -17.28 -10.58
CA LYS A 946 3.76 -16.29 -11.29
C LYS A 946 4.63 -15.31 -12.06
N ILE A 947 4.26 -15.07 -13.30
CA ILE A 947 4.81 -14.00 -14.12
C ILE A 947 3.86 -12.82 -13.98
N ASP A 948 4.22 -11.88 -13.09
CA ASP A 948 3.36 -10.74 -12.73
C ASP A 948 3.25 -9.72 -13.87
N ALA A 949 4.37 -9.44 -14.55
CA ALA A 949 4.37 -8.49 -15.65
C ALA A 949 5.50 -8.74 -16.67
N ILE A 950 5.19 -8.49 -17.93
CA ILE A 950 6.17 -8.35 -19.02
C ILE A 950 5.93 -6.98 -19.66
N THR A 951 6.95 -6.12 -19.66
CA THR A 951 6.91 -4.77 -20.23
C THR A 951 7.98 -4.64 -21.32
N LEU A 952 7.58 -4.22 -22.50
CA LEU A 952 8.50 -3.88 -23.61
C LEU A 952 8.38 -2.38 -23.89
N GLY A 953 9.47 -1.65 -23.78
CA GLY A 953 9.55 -0.22 -24.03
C GLY A 953 10.49 0.14 -25.18
N TYR A 954 10.21 1.29 -25.80
CA TYR A 954 11.09 1.94 -26.74
C TYR A 954 11.20 3.44 -26.42
N THR A 955 12.42 3.92 -26.25
CA THR A 955 12.71 5.32 -25.90
C THR A 955 13.38 6.04 -27.06
N LEU A 956 12.80 7.16 -27.49
CA LEU A 956 13.33 8.01 -28.55
C LEU A 956 13.75 9.36 -27.97
N ALA A 957 15.00 9.74 -28.16
CA ALA A 957 15.51 11.06 -27.86
C ALA A 957 14.99 12.06 -28.92
N LEU A 958 13.93 12.79 -28.59
CA LEU A 958 13.27 13.72 -29.51
C LEU A 958 14.07 15.01 -29.74
N ASN A 959 14.93 15.41 -28.83
CA ASN A 959 15.79 16.59 -28.95
C ASN A 959 16.68 16.55 -30.21
N LYS A 960 16.93 15.35 -30.75
CA LYS A 960 17.63 15.15 -32.03
C LYS A 960 16.79 15.57 -33.27
N TYR A 961 15.48 15.62 -33.15
CA TYR A 961 14.53 15.85 -34.24
C TYR A 961 13.69 17.13 -34.05
N THR A 962 13.43 17.51 -32.80
CA THR A 962 12.59 18.66 -32.45
C THR A 962 13.23 19.49 -31.35
N LYS A 963 12.87 20.80 -31.29
CA LYS A 963 13.30 21.69 -30.19
C LYS A 963 12.29 21.81 -29.05
N TRP A 964 11.09 21.23 -29.23
CA TRP A 964 9.98 21.38 -28.30
C TRP A 964 9.75 20.15 -27.41
N ALA A 965 10.38 19.02 -27.72
CA ALA A 965 10.31 17.82 -26.89
C ALA A 965 11.68 17.17 -26.75
N GLU A 966 11.99 16.69 -25.57
CA GLU A 966 13.27 16.08 -25.23
C GLU A 966 13.23 14.55 -25.45
N ARG A 967 12.16 13.90 -25.01
CA ARG A 967 12.10 12.45 -24.93
C ARG A 967 10.67 11.94 -25.18
N LEU A 968 10.55 10.84 -25.92
CA LEU A 968 9.33 10.05 -26.05
C LEU A 968 9.64 8.61 -25.68
N ARG A 969 8.85 8.02 -24.79
CA ARG A 969 8.86 6.59 -24.53
C ARG A 969 7.47 6.01 -24.79
N VAL A 970 7.44 4.92 -25.58
CA VAL A 970 6.23 4.11 -25.82
C VAL A 970 6.49 2.73 -25.27
N TYR A 971 5.54 2.16 -24.55
CA TYR A 971 5.69 0.83 -23.98
C TYR A 971 4.37 0.07 -23.97
N GLY A 972 4.50 -1.26 -24.03
CA GLY A 972 3.40 -2.20 -23.84
C GLY A 972 3.65 -3.07 -22.63
N THR A 973 2.65 -3.27 -21.78
CA THR A 973 2.72 -4.16 -20.61
C THR A 973 1.60 -5.19 -20.66
N VAL A 974 1.94 -6.42 -20.37
CA VAL A 974 0.97 -7.47 -20.02
C VAL A 974 1.14 -7.76 -18.53
N GLY A 975 0.11 -7.48 -17.76
CA GLY A 975 0.05 -7.75 -16.31
C GLY A 975 -0.67 -9.07 -16.04
N ASN A 976 -0.23 -9.80 -15.00
CA ASN A 976 -0.73 -11.11 -14.62
C ASN A 976 -0.68 -12.13 -15.80
N VAL A 977 0.54 -12.31 -16.31
CA VAL A 977 0.79 -13.06 -17.58
C VAL A 977 0.44 -14.53 -17.46
N ALA A 978 0.92 -15.20 -16.38
CA ALA A 978 0.67 -16.62 -16.13
C ALA A 978 0.94 -16.98 -14.67
N THR A 979 0.20 -17.97 -14.18
CA THR A 979 0.47 -18.68 -12.93
C THR A 979 0.72 -20.15 -13.25
N ILE A 980 1.88 -20.66 -12.87
CA ILE A 980 2.30 -22.04 -13.06
C ILE A 980 2.21 -22.71 -11.69
N THR A 981 1.31 -23.68 -11.54
CA THR A 981 1.02 -24.35 -10.27
C THR A 981 0.49 -25.76 -10.49
N GLY A 982 0.64 -26.63 -9.52
CA GLY A 982 -0.01 -27.94 -9.45
C GLY A 982 -1.34 -27.92 -8.68
N TYR A 983 -1.73 -26.78 -8.12
CA TYR A 983 -2.97 -26.61 -7.37
C TYR A 983 -4.19 -26.78 -8.28
N SER A 984 -5.17 -27.57 -7.82
CA SER A 984 -6.35 -27.91 -8.62
C SER A 984 -7.50 -26.91 -8.50
N GLY A 985 -7.49 -26.05 -7.46
CA GLY A 985 -8.53 -25.06 -7.22
C GLY A 985 -8.40 -23.82 -8.12
N HIS A 986 -9.14 -22.76 -7.78
CA HIS A 986 -9.22 -21.58 -8.64
C HIS A 986 -7.95 -20.71 -8.59
N ASN A 987 -7.46 -20.42 -7.39
CA ASN A 987 -6.30 -19.54 -7.21
C ASN A 987 -5.44 -19.99 -6.01
N PRO A 988 -4.16 -20.38 -6.23
CA PRO A 988 -3.27 -20.73 -5.12
C PRO A 988 -2.84 -19.53 -4.29
N GLU A 989 -2.98 -18.32 -4.80
CA GLU A 989 -2.62 -17.07 -4.11
C GLU A 989 -3.73 -16.66 -3.11
N VAL A 990 -3.89 -17.46 -2.07
CA VAL A 990 -4.87 -17.24 -1.00
C VAL A 990 -4.42 -16.18 0.01
N ASP A 991 -5.33 -15.71 0.85
CA ASP A 991 -4.99 -14.80 1.95
C ASP A 991 -4.08 -15.48 2.97
N ILE A 992 -2.89 -14.92 3.19
CA ILE A 992 -1.91 -15.37 4.18
C ILE A 992 -1.58 -14.27 5.20
N THR A 993 -2.36 -13.18 5.23
CA THR A 993 -2.07 -11.99 6.06
C THR A 993 -2.65 -12.03 7.47
N GLY A 994 -3.45 -13.03 7.78
CA GLY A 994 -4.06 -13.24 9.10
C GLY A 994 -3.63 -14.55 9.74
N TRP A 995 -4.21 -14.85 10.90
CA TRP A 995 -4.11 -16.17 11.53
C TRP A 995 -5.22 -17.15 11.09
N THR A 996 -6.12 -16.68 10.23
CA THR A 996 -7.25 -17.44 9.69
C THR A 996 -7.20 -17.53 8.16
N GLY A 997 -6.01 -17.48 7.58
CA GLY A 997 -5.78 -17.53 6.13
C GLY A 997 -5.81 -18.93 5.53
N GLY A 998 -5.24 -19.04 4.33
CA GLY A 998 -4.93 -20.32 3.69
C GLY A 998 -6.05 -21.05 2.98
N THR A 999 -7.22 -20.42 2.83
CA THR A 999 -8.40 -21.05 2.24
C THR A 999 -8.76 -20.41 0.90
N ASP A 1000 -8.85 -21.22 -0.15
CA ASP A 1000 -9.43 -20.82 -1.43
C ASP A 1000 -10.95 -20.99 -1.33
N LYS A 1001 -11.61 -19.87 -1.01
CA LYS A 1001 -13.02 -19.82 -0.62
C LYS A 1001 -13.94 -19.73 -1.83
N VAL A 1002 -14.72 -20.75 -2.10
CA VAL A 1002 -15.74 -20.74 -3.16
C VAL A 1002 -16.72 -19.56 -3.03
N TRP A 1003 -17.00 -19.12 -1.80
CA TRP A 1003 -17.86 -17.97 -1.52
C TRP A 1003 -17.16 -16.61 -1.60
N ASN A 1004 -15.86 -16.58 -1.94
CA ASN A 1004 -15.08 -15.38 -2.21
C ASN A 1004 -14.28 -15.54 -3.50
N CYS A 1005 -14.92 -16.12 -4.51
CA CYS A 1005 -14.31 -16.37 -5.80
C CYS A 1005 -14.27 -15.08 -6.63
N ASP A 1006 -13.08 -14.70 -7.06
CA ASP A 1006 -12.86 -13.55 -7.95
C ASP A 1006 -12.34 -14.00 -9.31
N PRO A 1007 -12.71 -13.31 -10.41
CA PRO A 1007 -12.11 -13.58 -11.71
C PRO A 1007 -10.60 -13.36 -11.70
N ILE A 1008 -9.85 -14.26 -12.31
CA ILE A 1008 -8.42 -14.04 -12.53
C ILE A 1008 -8.25 -13.12 -13.74
N VAL A 1009 -7.67 -11.94 -13.52
CA VAL A 1009 -7.63 -10.85 -14.48
C VAL A 1009 -6.25 -10.69 -15.09
N ARG A 1010 -6.16 -10.66 -16.41
CA ARG A 1010 -5.00 -10.24 -17.18
C ARG A 1010 -5.22 -8.84 -17.72
N THR A 1011 -4.22 -7.96 -17.61
CA THR A 1011 -4.30 -6.57 -18.07
C THR A 1011 -3.35 -6.35 -19.23
N TYR A 1012 -3.82 -5.73 -20.30
CA TYR A 1012 -3.02 -5.28 -21.44
C TYR A 1012 -2.99 -3.75 -21.42
N THR A 1013 -1.80 -3.17 -21.37
CA THR A 1013 -1.61 -1.73 -21.28
C THR A 1013 -0.69 -1.22 -22.38
N LEU A 1014 -1.08 -0.12 -23.00
CA LEU A 1014 -0.23 0.69 -23.87
C LEU A 1014 0.04 2.03 -23.19
N GLY A 1015 1.30 2.37 -23.00
CA GLY A 1015 1.71 3.61 -22.35
C GLY A 1015 2.55 4.51 -23.23
N ILE A 1016 2.38 5.81 -23.07
CA ILE A 1016 3.15 6.84 -23.76
C ILE A 1016 3.61 7.87 -22.73
N GLN A 1017 4.88 8.23 -22.76
CA GLN A 1017 5.48 9.27 -21.90
C GLN A 1017 6.24 10.26 -22.75
N VAL A 1018 5.97 11.55 -22.58
CA VAL A 1018 6.63 12.64 -23.31
C VAL A 1018 7.20 13.64 -22.29
N THR A 1019 8.45 14.03 -22.49
CA THR A 1019 9.09 15.15 -21.77
C THR A 1019 9.34 16.28 -22.76
N PHE A 1020 8.85 17.48 -22.41
CA PHE A 1020 8.96 18.69 -23.20
C PHE A 1020 10.02 19.63 -22.64
#